data_69c6eed6e1971e3b64a9072536270610
#
_entry.id   69c6eed6e1971e3b64a9072536270610
#
_cell.length_a   1.000
_cell.length_b   1.000
_cell.length_c   1.000
_cell.angle_alpha   90.00
_cell.angle_beta   90.00
_cell.angle_gamma   90.00
#
_symmetry.space_group_name_H-M   'P 1'
#
loop_
_entity.id
_entity.type
_entity.pdbx_description
1 polymer ?
#
loop_
_entity_poly.entity_id
_entity_poly.type
_entity_poly.pdbx_seq_one_letter_code
_entity_poly.pdbx_strand_id
1 'polypeptide(L)'
;MKLKHYQDKVLKELKDYLGALADAKKEFEEIAELKPHLAKHINFPKEAWEKSTGRIVYSSKTNGLDEPMPDIYLKVPTGGGKTLLACHAIDSIQKTYLKKQTGLVLWVVPSTQIYRQTIKALKDRNHPYRQVLDISSGGRTLIKEKTEMFNRLDIEEHLVVLLLMLPSANRQNKETLKVFRDQGGFTDFFPREDDFEGHKKLKELLPNLDCFTTEMEVFGTQIKTSLGNTLKVLRPLVVIDEGHRAYGENARNTIRNFNPSFILELSATPPPNSNELVKITGRELHEEEMIKLDIHLTNKTSLDWHDTLLASFEKRNDLEKKAKEYEANTGEYIRPICLIQVERTGKDQRDKKFIHAEDAKEYLIKKCNVPESHIAIKSSEKDDIEGIDLFANDCEIRYIITKQALQEGWDCSFAYVLTVLTNPSSATGITQLVGRILRQPFARKTKIQDLDECYVFTFRQNAKSLVSDIKKGLEDEGLGDIAGRIVSDEAGTDTGGLKEREMQYRSGFKKFEGKIYLPKFVVQETESWRNLNFEIDILSEIDWEDINIDEIQNLSLQNKLSKEQEIVLGLSNEEQELLRETGRAEKTGTLEIDEVFLTRQITEIVPNPWYCFQIGKKAIDLLQTKYDRETVATNFVFIIEELKKVLDKERNRLSEQVFRKMITDKKLCFFLIENKGGFVLPSRIKVKSNKQLVRNDNTPIQKSLFDYVPEENINDLEKSVAIYLDEQEKLLWWYRNMSRQDYHIQGWKPNKIYPDFLLADKQESKDDYGTVYVLETKGIHLKNEDTKYKQDVFALCNELGAKKAWKELFDEFPDHDFQFQVVFEDEWQTKINELMA
;
A
#
# COMPACT_ATOMS: atom_id res chain seq x y z
N MET A 1 11.39 -20.86 23.27
CA MET A 1 11.80 -19.47 23.55
C MET A 1 10.96 -18.94 24.70
N LYS A 2 11.58 -18.39 25.78
CA LYS A 2 10.83 -17.83 26.91
C LYS A 2 10.32 -16.45 26.54
N LEU A 3 9.05 -16.14 26.82
CA LEU A 3 8.49 -14.82 26.59
C LEU A 3 9.13 -13.80 27.54
N LYS A 4 9.20 -12.57 27.10
CA LYS A 4 9.57 -11.39 27.91
C LYS A 4 8.38 -10.90 28.72
N HIS A 5 8.62 -10.19 29.79
CA HIS A 5 7.57 -9.74 30.73
C HIS A 5 6.48 -8.93 30.04
N TYR A 6 6.86 -8.02 29.15
CA TYR A 6 5.88 -7.23 28.39
C TYR A 6 5.06 -8.12 27.42
N GLN A 7 5.65 -9.20 26.87
CA GLN A 7 4.92 -10.12 25.98
C GLN A 7 3.88 -10.92 26.77
N ASP A 8 4.22 -11.36 27.98
CA ASP A 8 3.27 -12.02 28.88
C ASP A 8 2.12 -11.07 29.27
N LYS A 9 2.42 -9.77 29.55
CA LYS A 9 1.43 -8.74 29.80
C LYS A 9 0.47 -8.59 28.62
N VAL A 10 1.00 -8.45 27.39
CA VAL A 10 0.20 -8.34 26.14
C VAL A 10 -0.76 -9.52 26.00
N LEU A 11 -0.26 -10.74 26.19
CA LEU A 11 -1.08 -11.94 26.03
C LEU A 11 -2.11 -12.11 27.15
N LYS A 12 -1.81 -11.62 28.34
CA LYS A 12 -2.76 -11.62 29.47
C LYS A 12 -3.94 -10.67 29.17
N GLU A 13 -3.66 -9.39 28.81
CA GLU A 13 -4.69 -8.41 28.46
C GLU A 13 -5.53 -8.90 27.26
N LEU A 14 -4.89 -9.54 26.27
CA LEU A 14 -5.60 -10.16 25.16
C LEU A 14 -6.55 -11.26 25.63
N LYS A 15 -6.12 -12.16 26.51
CA LYS A 15 -6.95 -13.25 27.05
C LYS A 15 -8.14 -12.72 27.86
N ASP A 16 -7.93 -11.67 28.65
CA ASP A 16 -8.99 -11.05 29.44
C ASP A 16 -10.07 -10.45 28.51
N TYR A 17 -9.65 -9.77 27.44
CA TYR A 17 -10.57 -9.28 26.41
C TYR A 17 -11.30 -10.42 25.69
N LEU A 18 -10.58 -11.47 25.27
CA LEU A 18 -11.17 -12.63 24.57
C LEU A 18 -12.20 -13.38 25.42
N GLY A 19 -12.00 -13.45 26.73
CA GLY A 19 -12.96 -14.03 27.68
C GLY A 19 -14.27 -13.21 27.68
N ALA A 20 -14.15 -11.90 27.89
CA ALA A 20 -15.31 -10.99 27.84
C ALA A 20 -16.01 -11.01 26.47
N LEU A 21 -15.24 -11.15 25.36
CA LEU A 21 -15.77 -11.22 24.00
C LEU A 21 -16.56 -12.51 23.76
N ALA A 22 -16.07 -13.64 24.27
CA ALA A 22 -16.76 -14.93 24.15
C ALA A 22 -18.10 -14.92 24.91
N ASP A 23 -18.14 -14.32 26.10
CA ASP A 23 -19.36 -14.16 26.88
C ASP A 23 -20.38 -13.25 26.17
N ALA A 24 -19.94 -12.06 25.74
CA ALA A 24 -20.80 -11.10 25.04
C ALA A 24 -21.35 -11.67 23.72
N LYS A 25 -20.52 -12.44 22.99
CA LYS A 25 -20.96 -13.11 21.77
C LYS A 25 -22.04 -14.16 22.05
N LYS A 26 -21.90 -14.94 23.12
CA LYS A 26 -22.89 -15.94 23.51
C LYS A 26 -24.23 -15.28 23.86
N GLU A 27 -24.22 -14.19 24.63
CA GLU A 27 -25.43 -13.42 24.95
C GLU A 27 -26.08 -12.83 23.67
N PHE A 28 -25.25 -12.34 22.73
CA PHE A 28 -25.73 -11.87 21.43
C PHE A 28 -26.40 -12.98 20.61
N GLU A 29 -25.81 -14.16 20.53
CA GLU A 29 -26.35 -15.31 19.79
C GLU A 29 -27.69 -15.78 20.39
N GLU A 30 -27.80 -15.86 21.73
CA GLU A 30 -29.06 -16.18 22.43
C GLU A 30 -30.16 -15.14 22.14
N ILE A 31 -29.84 -13.86 22.10
CA ILE A 31 -30.81 -12.79 21.76
C ILE A 31 -31.16 -12.85 20.27
N ALA A 32 -30.20 -13.15 19.39
CA ALA A 32 -30.42 -13.26 17.96
C ALA A 32 -31.39 -14.39 17.59
N GLU A 33 -31.30 -15.51 18.30
CA GLU A 33 -32.27 -16.63 18.15
C GLU A 33 -33.68 -16.29 18.64
N LEU A 34 -33.78 -15.63 19.77
CA LEU A 34 -35.07 -15.32 20.39
C LEU A 34 -35.74 -14.07 19.84
N LYS A 35 -34.96 -13.04 19.51
CA LYS A 35 -35.45 -11.72 19.11
C LYS A 35 -34.53 -11.09 18.06
N PRO A 36 -34.53 -11.55 16.80
CA PRO A 36 -33.60 -11.09 15.75
C PRO A 36 -33.57 -9.57 15.50
N HIS A 37 -34.71 -8.89 15.74
CA HIS A 37 -34.84 -7.46 15.56
C HIS A 37 -34.05 -6.64 16.63
N LEU A 38 -33.90 -7.18 17.83
CA LEU A 38 -33.10 -6.54 18.89
C LEU A 38 -31.60 -6.79 18.70
N ALA A 39 -31.22 -7.96 18.21
CA ALA A 39 -29.83 -8.29 17.97
C ALA A 39 -29.14 -7.31 17.00
N LYS A 40 -29.88 -6.73 16.05
CA LYS A 40 -29.33 -5.71 15.10
C LYS A 40 -28.77 -4.46 15.77
N HIS A 41 -29.15 -4.20 17.01
CA HIS A 41 -28.70 -3.02 17.79
C HIS A 41 -27.59 -3.34 18.79
N ILE A 42 -27.23 -4.62 18.92
CA ILE A 42 -26.21 -5.07 19.88
C ILE A 42 -24.85 -5.09 19.20
N ASN A 43 -23.88 -4.42 19.80
CA ASN A 43 -22.48 -4.45 19.38
C ASN A 43 -21.66 -5.21 20.43
N PHE A 44 -21.69 -6.55 20.37
CA PHE A 44 -21.01 -7.39 21.36
C PHE A 44 -19.49 -7.15 21.45
N PRO A 45 -18.74 -6.78 20.37
CA PRO A 45 -17.33 -6.40 20.52
C PRO A 45 -17.12 -5.13 21.35
N LYS A 46 -18.03 -4.15 21.26
CA LYS A 46 -18.00 -2.94 22.06
C LYS A 46 -18.29 -3.24 23.54
N GLU A 47 -19.30 -4.05 23.83
CA GLU A 47 -19.65 -4.46 25.20
C GLU A 47 -18.50 -5.19 25.86
N ALA A 48 -17.86 -6.13 25.14
CA ALA A 48 -16.66 -6.84 25.60
C ALA A 48 -15.49 -5.89 25.88
N TRP A 49 -15.31 -4.88 25.02
CA TRP A 49 -14.27 -3.87 25.18
C TRP A 49 -14.47 -3.03 26.43
N GLU A 50 -15.66 -2.51 26.65
CA GLU A 50 -16.01 -1.73 27.83
C GLU A 50 -15.83 -2.56 29.12
N LYS A 51 -16.28 -3.80 29.11
CA LYS A 51 -16.19 -4.71 30.27
C LYS A 51 -14.74 -5.08 30.62
N SER A 52 -13.91 -5.38 29.63
CA SER A 52 -12.54 -5.86 29.87
C SER A 52 -11.53 -4.73 30.11
N THR A 53 -11.68 -3.60 29.41
CA THR A 53 -10.70 -2.50 29.46
C THR A 53 -11.12 -1.32 30.35
N GLY A 54 -12.41 -1.21 30.69
CA GLY A 54 -13.01 -0.05 31.34
C GLY A 54 -13.05 1.21 30.44
N ARG A 55 -12.73 1.09 29.15
CA ARG A 55 -12.67 2.22 28.20
C ARG A 55 -13.97 2.30 27.42
N ILE A 56 -14.60 3.49 27.41
CA ILE A 56 -15.88 3.76 26.73
C ILE A 56 -15.68 3.95 25.22
N VAL A 57 -14.51 4.48 24.81
CA VAL A 57 -14.23 4.78 23.39
C VAL A 57 -13.88 3.48 22.66
N TYR A 58 -14.75 3.10 21.73
CA TYR A 58 -14.58 1.95 20.84
C TYR A 58 -14.97 2.32 19.41
N SER A 59 -14.09 2.07 18.46
CA SER A 59 -14.35 2.24 17.03
C SER A 59 -15.03 0.98 16.47
N SER A 60 -16.35 1.00 16.40
CA SER A 60 -17.14 -0.12 15.87
C SER A 60 -16.80 -0.41 14.42
N LYS A 61 -16.60 -1.68 14.12
CA LYS A 61 -16.34 -2.18 12.76
C LYS A 61 -17.33 -3.29 12.43
N THR A 62 -17.65 -3.39 11.14
CA THR A 62 -18.46 -4.47 10.60
C THR A 62 -17.68 -5.24 9.54
N ASN A 63 -18.04 -6.50 9.33
CA ASN A 63 -17.56 -7.32 8.22
C ASN A 63 -18.34 -7.02 6.92
N GLY A 64 -18.10 -7.75 5.85
CA GLY A 64 -18.76 -7.58 4.56
C GLY A 64 -20.26 -7.98 4.54
N LEU A 65 -20.79 -8.45 5.67
CA LEU A 65 -22.21 -8.78 5.88
C LEU A 65 -22.91 -7.81 6.85
N ASP A 66 -22.25 -6.68 7.16
CA ASP A 66 -22.68 -5.70 8.15
C ASP A 66 -22.85 -6.25 9.59
N GLU A 67 -22.21 -7.40 9.88
CA GLU A 67 -22.20 -7.99 11.22
C GLU A 67 -21.11 -7.31 12.07
N PRO A 68 -21.37 -7.04 13.39
CA PRO A 68 -20.35 -6.54 14.31
C PRO A 68 -19.14 -7.46 14.37
N MET A 69 -17.94 -6.91 14.21
CA MET A 69 -16.70 -7.67 14.09
C MET A 69 -15.65 -7.14 15.07
N PRO A 70 -14.99 -8.03 15.85
CA PRO A 70 -13.85 -7.64 16.67
C PRO A 70 -12.67 -7.27 15.80
N ASP A 71 -12.16 -6.03 15.97
CA ASP A 71 -10.98 -5.48 15.28
C ASP A 71 -10.14 -4.76 16.32
N ILE A 72 -9.02 -5.36 16.73
CA ILE A 72 -8.16 -4.85 17.79
C ILE A 72 -6.70 -4.72 17.35
N TYR A 73 -6.01 -3.80 17.99
CA TYR A 73 -4.61 -3.48 17.74
C TYR A 73 -3.75 -3.81 18.97
N LEU A 74 -2.64 -4.49 18.72
CA LEU A 74 -1.53 -4.58 19.65
C LEU A 74 -0.45 -3.61 19.20
N LYS A 75 -0.27 -2.52 19.93
CA LYS A 75 0.76 -1.53 19.63
C LYS A 75 2.09 -1.99 20.23
N VAL A 76 2.95 -2.52 19.37
CA VAL A 76 4.27 -3.02 19.74
C VAL A 76 5.31 -2.40 18.82
N PRO A 77 6.32 -1.70 19.35
CA PRO A 77 7.37 -1.09 18.52
C PRO A 77 8.13 -2.12 17.68
N THR A 78 8.85 -1.63 16.65
CA THR A 78 9.75 -2.46 15.87
C THR A 78 10.85 -3.06 16.77
N GLY A 79 11.18 -4.31 16.55
CA GLY A 79 12.09 -5.09 17.45
C GLY A 79 11.41 -5.75 18.65
N GLY A 80 10.12 -5.44 18.92
CA GLY A 80 9.39 -6.02 20.06
C GLY A 80 8.81 -7.42 19.84
N GLY A 81 9.24 -8.16 18.80
CA GLY A 81 8.82 -9.56 18.58
C GLY A 81 7.36 -9.73 18.16
N LYS A 82 6.83 -8.79 17.34
CA LYS A 82 5.43 -8.81 16.83
C LYS A 82 5.01 -10.16 16.26
N THR A 83 5.84 -10.76 15.41
CA THR A 83 5.54 -12.05 14.76
C THR A 83 5.40 -13.20 15.76
N LEU A 84 6.25 -13.24 16.81
CA LEU A 84 6.11 -14.21 17.91
C LEU A 84 4.80 -13.99 18.68
N LEU A 85 4.51 -12.74 19.01
CA LEU A 85 3.24 -12.36 19.68
C LEU A 85 2.03 -12.75 18.84
N ALA A 86 2.09 -12.56 17.52
CA ALA A 86 1.02 -12.98 16.59
C ALA A 86 0.76 -14.49 16.69
N CYS A 87 1.80 -15.34 16.72
CA CYS A 87 1.64 -16.79 16.86
C CYS A 87 0.95 -17.18 18.20
N HIS A 88 1.36 -16.55 19.31
CA HIS A 88 0.72 -16.78 20.60
C HIS A 88 -0.70 -16.20 20.69
N ALA A 89 -0.96 -15.09 20.01
CA ALA A 89 -2.28 -14.49 19.93
C ALA A 89 -3.25 -15.37 19.13
N ILE A 90 -2.79 -15.99 18.02
CA ILE A 90 -3.57 -16.97 17.25
C ILE A 90 -4.00 -18.11 18.19
N ASP A 91 -3.07 -18.67 18.97
CA ASP A 91 -3.37 -19.73 19.96
C ASP A 91 -4.45 -19.27 20.95
N SER A 92 -4.31 -18.07 21.49
CA SER A 92 -5.26 -17.51 22.47
C SER A 92 -6.64 -17.29 21.87
N ILE A 93 -6.73 -16.71 20.65
CA ILE A 93 -8.00 -16.44 19.93
C ILE A 93 -8.69 -17.76 19.58
N GLN A 94 -7.94 -18.73 19.04
CA GLN A 94 -8.47 -20.03 18.68
C GLN A 94 -9.08 -20.75 19.90
N LYS A 95 -8.36 -20.80 21.03
CA LYS A 95 -8.77 -21.52 22.24
C LYS A 95 -9.89 -20.80 23.00
N THR A 96 -9.80 -19.49 23.16
CA THR A 96 -10.68 -18.73 24.06
C THR A 96 -11.96 -18.26 23.37
N TYR A 97 -11.82 -17.69 22.17
CA TYR A 97 -12.93 -17.06 21.45
C TYR A 97 -13.57 -17.97 20.41
N LEU A 98 -12.76 -18.55 19.49
CA LEU A 98 -13.29 -19.40 18.43
C LEU A 98 -13.59 -20.83 18.92
N LYS A 99 -12.97 -21.27 20.00
CA LYS A 99 -13.12 -22.62 20.62
C LYS A 99 -12.82 -23.73 19.61
N LYS A 100 -11.80 -23.53 18.76
CA LYS A 100 -11.38 -24.44 17.68
C LYS A 100 -9.87 -24.63 17.71
N GLN A 101 -9.39 -25.81 17.27
CA GLN A 101 -7.97 -26.09 17.07
C GLN A 101 -7.58 -26.09 15.57
N THR A 102 -8.59 -26.11 14.70
CA THR A 102 -8.49 -26.17 13.25
C THR A 102 -9.18 -24.95 12.65
N GLY A 103 -9.05 -24.76 11.35
CA GLY A 103 -9.68 -23.64 10.62
C GLY A 103 -8.67 -22.81 9.84
N LEU A 104 -9.10 -21.64 9.37
CA LEU A 104 -8.30 -20.78 8.51
C LEU A 104 -7.83 -19.52 9.24
N VAL A 105 -6.52 -19.32 9.24
CA VAL A 105 -5.87 -18.05 9.59
C VAL A 105 -5.37 -17.39 8.31
N LEU A 106 -5.82 -16.19 8.04
CA LEU A 106 -5.31 -15.36 6.96
C LEU A 106 -4.26 -14.39 7.54
N TRP A 107 -2.99 -14.64 7.22
CA TRP A 107 -1.90 -13.78 7.66
C TRP A 107 -1.50 -12.81 6.55
N VAL A 108 -1.72 -11.53 6.78
CA VAL A 108 -1.51 -10.47 5.81
C VAL A 108 -0.25 -9.68 6.16
N VAL A 109 0.64 -9.54 5.18
CA VAL A 109 1.92 -8.80 5.32
C VAL A 109 2.07 -7.74 4.24
N PRO A 110 2.80 -6.62 4.52
CA PRO A 110 2.84 -5.46 3.62
C PRO A 110 3.83 -5.57 2.46
N SER A 111 4.91 -6.37 2.58
CA SER A 111 5.98 -6.39 1.59
C SER A 111 6.47 -7.79 1.28
N THR A 112 7.05 -7.96 0.09
CA THR A 112 7.64 -9.22 -0.38
C THR A 112 8.72 -9.73 0.56
N GLN A 113 9.52 -8.85 1.12
CA GLN A 113 10.61 -9.25 2.00
C GLN A 113 10.10 -9.80 3.34
N ILE A 114 9.10 -9.14 3.97
CA ILE A 114 8.44 -9.65 5.18
C ILE A 114 7.74 -10.98 4.86
N TYR A 115 7.11 -11.07 3.68
CA TYR A 115 6.48 -12.31 3.21
C TYR A 115 7.47 -13.49 3.19
N ARG A 116 8.62 -13.30 2.51
CA ARG A 116 9.66 -14.34 2.40
C ARG A 116 10.22 -14.77 3.76
N GLN A 117 10.48 -13.82 4.64
CA GLN A 117 10.96 -14.10 5.99
C GLN A 117 9.92 -14.85 6.82
N THR A 118 8.68 -14.39 6.81
CA THR A 118 7.60 -15.02 7.57
C THR A 118 7.30 -16.43 7.06
N ILE A 119 7.21 -16.62 5.73
CA ILE A 119 6.95 -17.95 5.16
C ILE A 119 8.09 -18.93 5.44
N LYS A 120 9.35 -18.49 5.35
CA LYS A 120 10.53 -19.30 5.68
C LYS A 120 10.48 -19.74 7.15
N ALA A 121 10.22 -18.81 8.07
CA ALA A 121 10.12 -19.08 9.50
C ALA A 121 8.95 -20.02 9.84
N LEU A 122 7.79 -19.84 9.21
CA LEU A 122 6.60 -20.66 9.46
C LEU A 122 6.69 -22.05 8.80
N LYS A 123 7.38 -22.21 7.66
CA LYS A 123 7.61 -23.53 7.03
C LYS A 123 8.69 -24.35 7.75
N ASP A 124 9.62 -23.72 8.46
CA ASP A 124 10.63 -24.41 9.26
C ASP A 124 10.03 -24.94 10.58
N ARG A 125 9.91 -26.27 10.71
CA ARG A 125 9.35 -26.92 11.90
C ARG A 125 10.16 -26.70 13.18
N ASN A 126 11.44 -26.38 13.06
CA ASN A 126 12.31 -26.10 14.19
C ASN A 126 12.24 -24.63 14.64
N HIS A 127 11.66 -23.75 13.84
CA HIS A 127 11.56 -22.35 14.16
C HIS A 127 10.55 -22.11 15.31
N PRO A 128 10.87 -21.25 16.30
CA PRO A 128 9.98 -20.98 17.44
C PRO A 128 8.55 -20.57 17.05
N TYR A 129 8.38 -19.78 15.98
CA TYR A 129 7.04 -19.37 15.49
C TYR A 129 6.20 -20.57 15.07
N ARG A 130 6.80 -21.48 14.30
CA ARG A 130 6.13 -22.70 13.87
C ARG A 130 5.78 -23.60 15.05
N GLN A 131 6.68 -23.78 16.01
CA GLN A 131 6.44 -24.59 17.19
C GLN A 131 5.24 -24.10 18.02
N VAL A 132 5.06 -22.78 18.16
CA VAL A 132 3.88 -22.20 18.83
C VAL A 132 2.58 -22.60 18.12
N LEU A 133 2.54 -22.50 16.79
CA LEU A 133 1.36 -22.88 16.00
C LEU A 133 1.12 -24.41 16.03
N ASP A 134 2.16 -25.21 16.01
CA ASP A 134 2.05 -26.68 16.12
C ASP A 134 1.52 -27.11 17.49
N ILE A 135 1.93 -26.43 18.57
CA ILE A 135 1.35 -26.65 19.92
C ILE A 135 -0.13 -26.26 19.93
N SER A 136 -0.50 -25.15 19.28
CA SER A 136 -1.88 -24.68 19.21
C SER A 136 -2.81 -25.67 18.50
N SER A 137 -2.35 -26.27 17.42
CA SER A 137 -3.11 -27.16 16.54
C SER A 137 -2.96 -28.66 16.90
N GLY A 138 -2.18 -29.00 17.93
CA GLY A 138 -1.86 -30.40 18.20
C GLY A 138 -0.99 -31.07 17.11
N GLY A 139 -0.07 -30.30 16.51
CA GLY A 139 0.84 -30.77 15.46
C GLY A 139 0.23 -30.73 14.03
N ARG A 140 -0.99 -30.21 13.89
CA ARG A 140 -1.75 -30.21 12.62
C ARG A 140 -1.78 -28.81 11.99
N THR A 141 -0.62 -28.17 11.80
CA THR A 141 -0.50 -26.87 11.11
C THR A 141 -0.14 -27.07 9.65
N LEU A 142 -0.86 -26.44 8.73
CA LEU A 142 -0.50 -26.31 7.32
C LEU A 142 -0.20 -24.86 7.00
N ILE A 143 0.98 -24.61 6.44
CA ILE A 143 1.37 -23.29 5.97
C ILE A 143 1.16 -23.25 4.47
N LYS A 144 0.36 -22.33 3.99
CA LYS A 144 -0.02 -22.19 2.58
C LYS A 144 0.33 -20.81 2.04
N GLU A 145 0.79 -20.79 0.82
CA GLU A 145 0.99 -19.57 0.04
C GLU A 145 -0.22 -19.33 -0.88
N LYS A 146 -0.37 -18.12 -1.38
CA LYS A 146 -1.49 -17.71 -2.25
C LYS A 146 -1.73 -18.65 -3.45
N THR A 147 -0.66 -19.26 -3.97
CA THR A 147 -0.71 -20.16 -5.12
C THR A 147 -0.96 -21.62 -4.73
N GLU A 148 -0.89 -21.94 -3.45
CA GLU A 148 -1.07 -23.31 -2.95
C GLU A 148 -2.55 -23.54 -2.62
N MET A 149 -3.13 -24.54 -3.24
CA MET A 149 -4.53 -24.94 -3.03
C MET A 149 -4.71 -25.61 -1.67
N PHE A 150 -5.89 -25.48 -1.13
CA PHE A 150 -6.36 -26.23 0.03
C PHE A 150 -7.83 -26.58 -0.18
N ASN A 151 -8.28 -27.65 0.43
CA ASN A 151 -9.64 -28.16 0.32
C ASN A 151 -10.39 -28.07 1.65
N ARG A 152 -11.64 -28.52 1.67
CA ARG A 152 -12.49 -28.49 2.88
C ARG A 152 -11.88 -29.36 4.00
N LEU A 153 -11.33 -30.53 3.67
CA LEU A 153 -10.73 -31.44 4.63
C LEU A 153 -9.48 -30.81 5.30
N ASP A 154 -8.67 -30.07 4.53
CA ASP A 154 -7.52 -29.34 5.09
C ASP A 154 -7.99 -28.37 6.18
N ILE A 155 -9.11 -27.69 6.00
CA ILE A 155 -9.67 -26.72 6.96
C ILE A 155 -10.26 -27.42 8.19
N GLU A 156 -10.89 -28.57 8.01
CA GLU A 156 -11.54 -29.33 9.07
C GLU A 156 -10.51 -30.03 9.98
N GLU A 157 -9.41 -30.54 9.42
CA GLU A 157 -8.41 -31.31 10.12
C GLU A 157 -7.20 -30.52 10.58
N HIS A 158 -6.90 -29.38 9.98
CA HIS A 158 -5.68 -28.62 10.23
C HIS A 158 -5.98 -27.16 10.59
N LEU A 159 -5.00 -26.55 11.27
CA LEU A 159 -4.85 -25.10 11.34
C LEU A 159 -4.14 -24.63 10.06
N VAL A 160 -4.88 -24.17 9.09
CA VAL A 160 -4.34 -23.66 7.84
C VAL A 160 -3.98 -22.21 8.02
N VAL A 161 -2.69 -21.87 7.87
CA VAL A 161 -2.19 -20.50 7.88
C VAL A 161 -1.87 -20.12 6.44
N LEU A 162 -2.74 -19.28 5.84
CA LEU A 162 -2.57 -18.75 4.51
C LEU A 162 -1.87 -17.42 4.58
N LEU A 163 -0.66 -17.32 4.04
CA LEU A 163 0.06 -16.07 3.90
C LEU A 163 -0.42 -15.32 2.65
N LEU A 164 -0.79 -14.05 2.83
CA LEU A 164 -1.25 -13.19 1.76
C LEU A 164 -0.56 -11.83 1.81
N MET A 165 -0.08 -11.37 0.66
CA MET A 165 0.33 -10.00 0.45
C MET A 165 -0.75 -9.30 -0.39
N LEU A 166 -1.39 -8.26 0.15
CA LEU A 166 -2.28 -7.43 -0.63
C LEU A 166 -1.45 -6.36 -1.33
N PRO A 167 -1.56 -6.20 -2.65
CA PRO A 167 -0.90 -5.12 -3.36
C PRO A 167 -1.34 -3.78 -2.78
N SER A 168 -0.39 -2.84 -2.63
CA SER A 168 -0.65 -1.51 -2.09
C SER A 168 -1.83 -0.84 -2.80
N ALA A 169 -2.63 -0.11 -2.03
CA ALA A 169 -3.98 0.39 -2.32
C ALA A 169 -4.16 1.33 -3.53
N ASN A 170 -3.19 1.43 -4.42
CA ASN A 170 -3.31 2.23 -5.66
C ASN A 170 -4.19 1.57 -6.75
N ARG A 171 -4.68 0.34 -6.53
CA ARG A 171 -5.56 -0.34 -7.48
C ARG A 171 -6.99 -0.29 -6.97
N GLN A 172 -7.77 0.62 -7.54
CA GLN A 172 -9.18 0.82 -7.19
C GLN A 172 -10.08 -0.33 -7.66
N ASN A 173 -9.60 -1.26 -8.47
CA ASN A 173 -10.41 -2.30 -9.07
C ASN A 173 -10.20 -3.64 -8.34
N LYS A 174 -11.26 -4.17 -7.69
CA LYS A 174 -11.27 -5.50 -7.05
C LYS A 174 -10.86 -6.61 -8.02
N GLU A 175 -11.22 -6.47 -9.29
CA GLU A 175 -10.96 -7.45 -10.34
C GLU A 175 -9.47 -7.56 -10.71
N THR A 176 -8.66 -6.54 -10.42
CA THR A 176 -7.20 -6.62 -10.62
C THR A 176 -6.49 -7.40 -9.52
N LEU A 177 -7.17 -7.71 -8.41
CA LEU A 177 -6.61 -8.53 -7.35
C LEU A 177 -6.82 -10.01 -7.69
N LYS A 178 -5.74 -10.75 -7.94
CA LYS A 178 -5.78 -12.19 -8.26
C LYS A 178 -6.58 -13.05 -7.27
N VAL A 179 -6.75 -12.57 -6.03
CA VAL A 179 -7.56 -13.23 -5.00
C VAL A 179 -9.02 -13.39 -5.42
N PHE A 180 -9.54 -12.49 -6.25
CA PHE A 180 -10.93 -12.51 -6.73
C PHE A 180 -11.12 -13.17 -8.10
N ARG A 181 -10.03 -13.61 -8.72
CA ARG A 181 -10.12 -14.37 -9.98
C ARG A 181 -10.57 -15.79 -9.71
N ASP A 182 -11.46 -16.30 -10.56
CA ASP A 182 -11.75 -17.71 -10.57
C ASP A 182 -10.53 -18.49 -11.11
N GLN A 183 -9.99 -19.36 -10.27
CA GLN A 183 -8.82 -20.20 -10.61
C GLN A 183 -9.21 -21.67 -10.73
N GLY A 184 -10.51 -22.00 -10.58
CA GLY A 184 -11.04 -23.37 -10.68
C GLY A 184 -10.59 -24.32 -9.57
N GLY A 185 -9.92 -23.81 -8.51
CA GLY A 185 -9.24 -24.65 -7.52
C GLY A 185 -9.91 -24.77 -6.16
N PHE A 186 -11.06 -24.11 -5.95
CA PHE A 186 -11.74 -24.08 -4.65
C PHE A 186 -13.19 -24.60 -4.75
N THR A 187 -13.42 -25.52 -5.67
CA THR A 187 -14.76 -26.05 -5.98
C THR A 187 -15.45 -26.71 -4.79
N ASP A 188 -14.68 -27.33 -3.89
CA ASP A 188 -15.22 -28.04 -2.70
C ASP A 188 -15.96 -27.13 -1.72
N PHE A 189 -15.76 -25.83 -1.80
CA PHE A 189 -16.41 -24.85 -0.93
C PHE A 189 -17.73 -24.33 -1.49
N PHE A 190 -18.04 -24.65 -2.75
CA PHE A 190 -19.19 -24.13 -3.48
C PHE A 190 -20.11 -25.25 -4.00
N PRO A 191 -21.38 -24.94 -4.30
CA PRO A 191 -22.25 -25.85 -5.03
C PRO A 191 -21.64 -26.22 -6.40
N ARG A 192 -22.04 -27.35 -6.96
CA ARG A 192 -21.62 -27.76 -8.31
C ARG A 192 -22.06 -26.72 -9.34
N GLU A 193 -21.30 -26.58 -10.43
CA GLU A 193 -21.56 -25.57 -11.46
C GLU A 193 -22.99 -25.63 -12.05
N ASP A 194 -23.60 -26.80 -12.05
CA ASP A 194 -24.97 -27.04 -12.53
C ASP A 194 -26.07 -26.91 -11.44
N ASP A 195 -25.68 -26.67 -10.16
CA ASP A 195 -26.63 -26.51 -9.05
C ASP A 195 -26.93 -25.01 -8.81
N PHE A 196 -27.75 -24.44 -9.70
CA PHE A 196 -28.17 -23.03 -9.62
C PHE A 196 -28.95 -22.69 -8.34
N GLU A 197 -29.74 -23.63 -7.82
CA GLU A 197 -30.48 -23.45 -6.57
C GLU A 197 -29.53 -23.41 -5.36
N GLY A 198 -28.50 -24.24 -5.36
CA GLY A 198 -27.45 -24.21 -4.36
C GLY A 198 -26.67 -22.87 -4.39
N HIS A 199 -26.31 -22.38 -5.57
CA HIS A 199 -25.66 -21.09 -5.75
C HIS A 199 -26.55 -19.95 -5.26
N LYS A 200 -27.85 -19.95 -5.57
CA LYS A 200 -28.81 -18.96 -5.12
C LYS A 200 -28.93 -18.94 -3.59
N LYS A 201 -29.10 -20.11 -2.96
CA LYS A 201 -29.19 -20.23 -1.49
C LYS A 201 -27.90 -19.73 -0.82
N LEU A 202 -26.72 -20.08 -1.35
CA LEU A 202 -25.44 -19.62 -0.81
C LEU A 202 -25.29 -18.11 -0.96
N LYS A 203 -25.77 -17.54 -2.08
CA LYS A 203 -25.76 -16.08 -2.31
C LYS A 203 -26.73 -15.34 -1.39
N GLU A 204 -27.88 -15.93 -1.06
CA GLU A 204 -28.84 -15.38 -0.07
C GLU A 204 -28.23 -15.36 1.35
N LEU A 205 -27.47 -16.42 1.71
CA LEU A 205 -26.76 -16.49 3.00
C LEU A 205 -25.54 -15.54 3.08
N LEU A 206 -24.84 -15.35 1.97
CA LEU A 206 -23.63 -14.55 1.85
C LEU A 206 -23.78 -13.56 0.67
N PRO A 207 -24.51 -12.45 0.86
CA PRO A 207 -24.82 -11.51 -0.22
C PRO A 207 -23.61 -10.86 -0.89
N ASN A 208 -22.46 -10.83 -0.21
CA ASN A 208 -21.22 -10.23 -0.71
C ASN A 208 -20.34 -11.17 -1.54
N LEU A 209 -20.79 -12.40 -1.88
CA LEU A 209 -20.07 -13.27 -2.79
C LEU A 209 -20.01 -12.67 -4.22
N ASP A 210 -18.86 -12.78 -4.86
CA ASP A 210 -18.68 -12.33 -6.25
C ASP A 210 -19.24 -13.41 -7.20
N CYS A 211 -20.09 -12.98 -8.13
CA CYS A 211 -20.73 -13.84 -9.11
C CYS A 211 -20.22 -13.50 -10.51
N PHE A 212 -20.39 -14.43 -11.46
CA PHE A 212 -20.25 -14.10 -12.86
C PHE A 212 -21.38 -13.15 -13.27
N THR A 213 -21.03 -12.05 -13.94
CA THR A 213 -22.00 -11.13 -14.54
C THR A 213 -22.47 -11.75 -15.85
N THR A 214 -23.60 -12.43 -15.84
CA THR A 214 -24.26 -12.87 -17.06
C THR A 214 -25.45 -11.95 -17.31
N GLU A 215 -25.48 -11.26 -18.46
CA GLU A 215 -26.64 -10.45 -18.91
C GLU A 215 -27.89 -11.28 -19.18
N MET A 216 -27.80 -12.61 -19.12
CA MET A 216 -28.94 -13.50 -19.31
C MET A 216 -29.34 -14.10 -17.96
N GLU A 217 -30.38 -13.56 -17.35
CA GLU A 217 -31.12 -14.18 -16.23
C GLU A 217 -31.58 -15.66 -16.52
N VAL A 218 -31.41 -16.12 -17.75
CA VAL A 218 -31.85 -17.45 -18.23
C VAL A 218 -31.09 -18.61 -17.58
N PHE A 219 -29.84 -18.39 -17.10
CA PHE A 219 -28.99 -19.45 -16.53
C PHE A 219 -28.80 -19.37 -15.01
N GLY A 220 -29.43 -18.39 -14.33
CA GLY A 220 -29.31 -18.22 -12.88
C GLY A 220 -27.97 -17.62 -12.41
N THR A 221 -27.90 -17.31 -11.11
CA THR A 221 -26.70 -16.76 -10.48
C THR A 221 -25.65 -17.84 -10.28
N GLN A 222 -24.42 -17.66 -10.82
CA GLN A 222 -23.30 -18.55 -10.60
C GLN A 222 -22.21 -17.82 -9.81
N ILE A 223 -21.78 -18.40 -8.69
CA ILE A 223 -20.76 -17.85 -7.81
C ILE A 223 -19.37 -18.22 -8.35
N LYS A 224 -18.45 -17.25 -8.39
CA LYS A 224 -17.04 -17.50 -8.78
C LYS A 224 -16.35 -18.37 -7.73
N THR A 225 -15.67 -19.44 -8.15
CA THR A 225 -14.89 -20.33 -7.26
C THR A 225 -13.50 -19.78 -6.97
N SER A 226 -13.43 -18.52 -6.57
CA SER A 226 -12.21 -17.78 -6.29
C SER A 226 -11.73 -17.94 -4.85
N LEU A 227 -10.43 -17.74 -4.61
CA LEU A 227 -9.89 -17.66 -3.25
C LEU A 227 -10.63 -16.61 -2.41
N GLY A 228 -10.94 -15.43 -3.00
CA GLY A 228 -11.67 -14.37 -2.30
C GLY A 228 -13.04 -14.81 -1.81
N ASN A 229 -13.82 -15.51 -2.65
CA ASN A 229 -15.10 -16.07 -2.22
C ASN A 229 -14.94 -17.19 -1.20
N THR A 230 -13.89 -18.01 -1.33
CA THR A 230 -13.58 -19.05 -0.33
C THR A 230 -13.28 -18.44 1.03
N LEU A 231 -12.52 -17.33 1.08
CA LEU A 231 -12.29 -16.60 2.32
C LEU A 231 -13.59 -16.06 2.92
N LYS A 232 -14.52 -15.54 2.10
CA LYS A 232 -15.83 -15.05 2.57
C LYS A 232 -16.69 -16.15 3.20
N VAL A 233 -16.64 -17.36 2.62
CA VAL A 233 -17.35 -18.54 3.14
C VAL A 233 -16.75 -19.04 4.45
N LEU A 234 -15.43 -19.08 4.54
CA LEU A 234 -14.69 -19.66 5.68
C LEU A 234 -14.59 -18.72 6.89
N ARG A 235 -14.84 -17.42 6.72
CA ARG A 235 -14.78 -16.40 7.79
C ARG A 235 -13.48 -16.48 8.61
N PRO A 236 -12.29 -16.22 8.02
CA PRO A 236 -11.01 -16.48 8.63
C PRO A 236 -10.77 -15.65 9.89
N LEU A 237 -9.89 -16.15 10.77
CA LEU A 237 -9.13 -15.28 11.68
C LEU A 237 -8.10 -14.51 10.85
N VAL A 238 -8.16 -13.19 10.85
CA VAL A 238 -7.19 -12.36 10.13
C VAL A 238 -6.14 -11.80 11.07
N VAL A 239 -4.87 -11.98 10.72
CA VAL A 239 -3.73 -11.36 11.38
C VAL A 239 -3.07 -10.41 10.39
N ILE A 240 -2.89 -9.14 10.76
CA ILE A 240 -2.24 -8.13 9.94
C ILE A 240 -0.96 -7.69 10.65
N ASP A 241 0.19 -7.93 10.00
CA ASP A 241 1.49 -7.49 10.50
C ASP A 241 1.94 -6.22 9.76
N GLU A 242 2.30 -5.17 10.50
CA GLU A 242 2.75 -3.86 9.99
C GLU A 242 1.77 -3.17 9.00
N GLY A 243 0.47 -3.42 9.13
CA GLY A 243 -0.57 -2.95 8.20
C GLY A 243 -0.67 -1.43 8.01
N HIS A 244 -0.14 -0.64 8.95
CA HIS A 244 -0.19 0.83 8.89
C HIS A 244 0.61 1.43 7.72
N ARG A 245 1.63 0.73 7.23
CA ARG A 245 2.53 1.21 6.16
C ARG A 245 2.02 0.93 4.74
N ALA A 246 1.21 -0.12 4.57
CA ALA A 246 0.86 -0.64 3.25
C ALA A 246 -0.62 -0.51 2.89
N TYR A 247 -1.51 -0.42 3.87
CA TYR A 247 -2.94 -0.58 3.61
C TYR A 247 -3.73 0.69 3.84
N GLY A 248 -4.09 1.36 2.74
CA GLY A 248 -5.13 2.38 2.73
C GLY A 248 -6.51 1.80 3.04
N GLU A 249 -7.50 2.66 3.15
CA GLU A 249 -8.87 2.29 3.52
C GLU A 249 -9.49 1.22 2.60
N ASN A 250 -9.18 1.27 1.30
CA ASN A 250 -9.66 0.29 0.32
C ASN A 250 -9.15 -1.13 0.60
N ALA A 251 -7.87 -1.28 0.99
CA ALA A 251 -7.33 -2.59 1.33
C ALA A 251 -7.95 -3.12 2.63
N ARG A 252 -8.18 -2.27 3.62
CA ARG A 252 -8.88 -2.62 4.86
C ARG A 252 -10.32 -3.05 4.59
N ASN A 253 -11.02 -2.34 3.71
CA ASN A 253 -12.37 -2.73 3.29
C ASN A 253 -12.37 -4.08 2.54
N THR A 254 -11.34 -4.35 1.74
CA THR A 254 -11.16 -5.66 1.10
C THR A 254 -11.00 -6.78 2.13
N ILE A 255 -10.18 -6.57 3.17
CA ILE A 255 -10.00 -7.54 4.26
C ILE A 255 -11.31 -7.77 5.01
N ARG A 256 -12.04 -6.70 5.37
CA ARG A 256 -13.34 -6.81 6.02
C ARG A 256 -14.36 -7.56 5.16
N ASN A 257 -14.26 -7.41 3.84
CA ASN A 257 -15.13 -8.07 2.88
C ASN A 257 -14.90 -9.59 2.77
N PHE A 258 -13.80 -10.13 3.33
CA PHE A 258 -13.61 -11.57 3.52
C PHE A 258 -14.43 -12.16 4.68
N ASN A 259 -15.31 -11.37 5.29
CA ASN A 259 -16.14 -11.75 6.44
C ASN A 259 -15.35 -12.33 7.61
N PRO A 260 -14.22 -11.70 8.03
CA PRO A 260 -13.41 -12.27 9.09
C PRO A 260 -14.20 -12.45 10.39
N SER A 261 -13.89 -13.51 11.12
CA SER A 261 -14.42 -13.78 12.45
C SER A 261 -13.76 -12.90 13.53
N PHE A 262 -12.53 -12.46 13.26
CA PHE A 262 -11.72 -11.61 14.13
C PHE A 262 -10.60 -10.97 13.31
N ILE A 263 -10.27 -9.70 13.56
CA ILE A 263 -9.06 -9.05 13.03
C ILE A 263 -8.13 -8.70 14.20
N LEU A 264 -6.90 -9.20 14.12
CA LEU A 264 -5.80 -8.84 14.99
C LEU A 264 -4.76 -8.05 14.18
N GLU A 265 -4.52 -6.81 14.54
CA GLU A 265 -3.47 -6.00 13.94
C GLU A 265 -2.30 -5.79 14.90
N LEU A 266 -1.07 -6.06 14.42
CA LEU A 266 0.15 -5.75 15.15
C LEU A 266 0.86 -4.61 14.41
N SER A 267 1.07 -3.51 15.11
CA SER A 267 1.62 -2.30 14.51
C SER A 267 2.45 -1.50 15.49
N ALA A 268 3.52 -0.88 15.01
CA ALA A 268 4.27 0.10 15.79
C ALA A 268 3.51 1.42 15.93
N THR A 269 2.76 1.81 14.87
CA THR A 269 2.02 3.07 14.78
C THR A 269 0.61 2.82 14.26
N PRO A 270 -0.33 2.36 15.11
CA PRO A 270 -1.72 2.17 14.74
C PRO A 270 -2.34 3.47 14.20
N PRO A 271 -3.31 3.39 13.27
CA PRO A 271 -4.03 4.57 12.78
C PRO A 271 -4.79 5.27 13.92
N PRO A 272 -5.05 6.58 13.79
CA PRO A 272 -5.98 7.28 14.68
C PRO A 272 -7.35 6.57 14.74
N ASN A 273 -7.98 6.52 15.91
CA ASN A 273 -9.25 5.82 16.14
C ASN A 273 -9.21 4.28 15.97
N SER A 274 -8.04 3.66 16.11
CA SER A 274 -7.92 2.21 16.25
C SER A 274 -8.23 1.74 17.67
N ASN A 275 -8.73 0.52 17.82
CA ASN A 275 -8.99 -0.10 19.12
C ASN A 275 -7.66 -0.66 19.68
N GLU A 276 -6.80 0.21 20.21
CA GLU A 276 -5.53 -0.19 20.82
C GLU A 276 -5.79 -0.92 22.14
N LEU A 277 -5.78 -2.25 22.14
CA LEU A 277 -5.97 -3.05 23.34
C LEU A 277 -4.78 -2.88 24.31
N VAL A 278 -3.58 -3.06 23.78
CA VAL A 278 -2.32 -2.95 24.53
C VAL A 278 -1.37 -2.01 23.80
N LYS A 279 -0.63 -1.22 24.60
CA LYS A 279 0.43 -0.34 24.12
C LYS A 279 1.73 -0.66 24.84
N ILE A 280 2.75 -1.06 24.08
CA ILE A 280 4.12 -1.23 24.56
C ILE A 280 4.95 -0.03 24.14
N THR A 281 5.85 0.42 24.99
CA THR A 281 6.71 1.58 24.80
C THR A 281 8.15 1.15 24.49
N GLY A 282 8.95 2.06 23.89
CA GLY A 282 10.37 1.85 23.68
C GLY A 282 11.13 1.66 24.99
N ARG A 283 10.67 2.33 26.07
CA ARG A 283 11.24 2.17 27.42
C ARG A 283 11.07 0.75 27.95
N GLU A 284 9.87 0.15 27.82
CA GLU A 284 9.64 -1.26 28.21
C GLU A 284 10.52 -2.20 27.41
N LEU A 285 10.76 -1.94 26.10
CA LEU A 285 11.71 -2.74 25.29
C LEU A 285 13.16 -2.60 25.78
N HIS A 286 13.57 -1.41 26.18
CA HIS A 286 14.91 -1.16 26.69
C HIS A 286 15.11 -1.83 28.06
N GLU A 287 14.15 -1.76 28.96
CA GLU A 287 14.15 -2.43 30.26
C GLU A 287 14.27 -3.96 30.12
N GLU A 288 13.62 -4.53 29.08
CA GLU A 288 13.69 -5.95 28.74
C GLU A 288 14.85 -6.32 27.81
N GLU A 289 15.82 -5.41 27.63
CA GLU A 289 17.06 -5.64 26.89
C GLU A 289 16.86 -6.00 25.40
N MET A 290 15.77 -5.51 24.78
CA MET A 290 15.44 -5.79 23.38
C MET A 290 16.13 -4.85 22.39
N ILE A 291 16.54 -3.66 22.86
CA ILE A 291 17.10 -2.61 22.02
C ILE A 291 18.37 -2.00 22.61
N LYS A 292 19.28 -1.60 21.70
CA LYS A 292 20.53 -0.88 22.02
C LYS A 292 20.24 0.61 22.24
N LEU A 293 20.65 1.15 23.36
CA LEU A 293 20.61 2.57 23.69
C LEU A 293 21.82 2.92 24.58
N ASP A 294 22.47 4.06 24.36
CA ASP A 294 22.07 5.27 23.64
C ASP A 294 22.39 5.20 22.12
N ILE A 295 21.84 6.19 21.37
CA ILE A 295 22.15 6.40 19.96
C ILE A 295 23.18 7.53 19.87
N HIS A 296 24.41 7.21 19.48
CA HIS A 296 25.48 8.19 19.28
C HIS A 296 25.44 8.73 17.85
N LEU A 297 25.25 10.05 17.74
CA LEU A 297 25.17 10.74 16.46
C LEU A 297 26.42 11.59 16.26
N THR A 298 27.25 11.25 15.27
CA THR A 298 28.41 12.01 14.85
C THR A 298 28.17 12.64 13.49
N ASN A 299 28.07 13.97 13.44
CA ASN A 299 27.94 14.73 12.19
C ASN A 299 29.29 15.40 11.85
N LYS A 300 29.94 14.91 10.78
CA LYS A 300 31.22 15.50 10.33
C LYS A 300 30.95 16.76 9.53
N THR A 301 31.60 17.86 9.91
CA THR A 301 31.56 19.15 9.20
C THR A 301 32.38 19.15 7.92
N SER A 302 33.24 18.14 7.72
CA SER A 302 34.04 17.96 6.51
C SER A 302 33.14 17.87 5.27
N LEU A 303 33.60 18.50 4.19
CA LEU A 303 32.93 18.41 2.88
C LEU A 303 33.26 17.11 2.15
N ASP A 304 34.18 16.32 2.67
CA ASP A 304 34.62 15.05 2.11
C ASP A 304 33.94 13.87 2.81
N TRP A 305 33.14 13.12 2.07
CA TRP A 305 32.46 11.92 2.57
C TRP A 305 33.40 10.80 3.00
N HIS A 306 34.66 10.84 2.51
CA HIS A 306 35.70 9.88 2.90
C HIS A 306 36.01 9.94 4.40
N ASP A 307 36.03 11.14 4.98
CA ASP A 307 36.28 11.33 6.42
C ASP A 307 35.17 10.70 7.28
N THR A 308 33.94 10.76 6.81
CA THR A 308 32.79 10.13 7.49
C THR A 308 32.85 8.60 7.41
N LEU A 309 33.19 8.08 6.22
CA LEU A 309 33.34 6.65 6.02
C LEU A 309 34.52 6.09 6.83
N LEU A 310 35.67 6.83 6.89
CA LEU A 310 36.80 6.44 7.70
C LEU A 310 36.47 6.38 9.19
N ALA A 311 35.78 7.40 9.73
CA ALA A 311 35.36 7.39 11.14
C ALA A 311 34.42 6.22 11.48
N SER A 312 33.51 5.87 10.59
CA SER A 312 32.63 4.70 10.78
C SER A 312 33.39 3.37 10.70
N PHE A 313 34.40 3.29 9.81
CA PHE A 313 35.31 2.13 9.73
C PHE A 313 36.10 1.95 11.03
N GLU A 314 36.68 3.00 11.58
CA GLU A 314 37.44 2.95 12.84
C GLU A 314 36.53 2.53 14.01
N LYS A 315 35.33 3.10 14.13
CA LYS A 315 34.37 2.73 15.19
C LYS A 315 33.92 1.27 15.06
N ARG A 316 33.63 0.81 13.84
CA ARG A 316 33.26 -0.60 13.60
C ARG A 316 34.38 -1.55 14.01
N ASN A 317 35.66 -1.22 13.72
CA ASN A 317 36.81 -2.04 14.11
C ASN A 317 37.04 -2.05 15.63
N ASP A 318 36.74 -0.94 16.31
CA ASP A 318 36.80 -0.88 17.78
C ASP A 318 35.73 -1.80 18.39
N LEU A 319 34.50 -1.75 17.84
CA LEU A 319 33.43 -2.67 18.26
C LEU A 319 33.78 -4.14 17.99
N GLU A 320 34.49 -4.45 16.90
CA GLU A 320 34.93 -5.84 16.62
C GLU A 320 35.94 -6.35 17.68
N LYS A 321 36.82 -5.49 18.16
CA LYS A 321 37.75 -5.87 19.26
C LYS A 321 36.95 -6.22 20.52
N LYS A 322 35.99 -5.37 20.90
CA LYS A 322 35.13 -5.59 22.07
C LYS A 322 34.24 -6.82 21.92
N ALA A 323 33.76 -7.07 20.71
CA ALA A 323 32.97 -8.28 20.42
C ALA A 323 33.79 -9.56 20.54
N LYS A 324 35.07 -9.58 20.14
CA LYS A 324 35.99 -10.70 20.33
C LYS A 324 36.31 -10.93 21.81
N GLU A 325 36.50 -9.87 22.60
CA GLU A 325 36.66 -9.99 24.06
C GLU A 325 35.40 -10.56 24.72
N TYR A 326 34.21 -10.14 24.26
CA TYR A 326 32.95 -10.68 24.72
C TYR A 326 32.81 -12.17 24.38
N GLU A 327 33.11 -12.57 23.15
CA GLU A 327 33.08 -13.97 22.71
C GLU A 327 34.06 -14.83 23.54
N ALA A 328 35.29 -14.35 23.78
CA ALA A 328 36.26 -15.06 24.59
C ALA A 328 35.79 -15.31 26.03
N ASN A 329 34.99 -14.39 26.59
CA ASN A 329 34.47 -14.47 27.96
C ASN A 329 33.17 -15.26 28.08
N THR A 330 32.32 -15.25 27.04
CA THR A 330 30.94 -15.80 27.12
C THR A 330 30.69 -16.98 26.18
N GLY A 331 31.54 -17.16 25.15
CA GLY A 331 31.32 -18.10 24.06
C GLY A 331 30.26 -17.65 23.06
N GLU A 332 29.69 -16.45 23.20
CA GLU A 332 28.68 -15.92 22.28
C GLU A 332 29.29 -15.02 21.21
N TYR A 333 29.03 -15.36 19.94
CA TYR A 333 29.59 -14.66 18.79
C TYR A 333 28.75 -13.43 18.40
N ILE A 334 29.42 -12.28 18.32
CA ILE A 334 28.87 -11.04 17.77
C ILE A 334 29.82 -10.51 16.71
N ARG A 335 29.28 -10.17 15.54
CA ARG A 335 30.03 -9.53 14.45
C ARG A 335 29.45 -8.16 14.12
N PRO A 336 30.07 -7.06 14.58
CA PRO A 336 29.60 -5.71 14.26
C PRO A 336 29.61 -5.44 12.76
N ILE A 337 28.44 -5.10 12.22
CA ILE A 337 28.22 -4.75 10.82
C ILE A 337 28.00 -3.22 10.71
N CYS A 338 28.64 -2.62 9.71
CA CYS A 338 28.42 -1.23 9.30
C CYS A 338 27.49 -1.19 8.07
N LEU A 339 26.37 -0.52 8.20
CA LEU A 339 25.46 -0.19 7.09
C LEU A 339 25.91 1.13 6.46
N ILE A 340 26.06 1.18 5.15
CA ILE A 340 26.50 2.37 4.42
C ILE A 340 25.42 2.74 3.41
N GLN A 341 24.77 3.88 3.64
CA GLN A 341 23.78 4.42 2.72
C GLN A 341 24.41 5.35 1.71
N VAL A 342 24.20 5.08 0.42
CA VAL A 342 24.75 5.85 -0.71
C VAL A 342 23.65 6.39 -1.63
N GLU A 343 24.01 7.34 -2.51
CA GLU A 343 23.05 8.00 -3.40
C GLU A 343 22.70 7.16 -4.64
N ARG A 344 23.63 6.39 -5.17
CA ARG A 344 23.52 5.63 -6.43
C ARG A 344 24.07 4.22 -6.32
N THR A 345 23.43 3.28 -7.00
CA THR A 345 23.84 1.86 -7.04
C THR A 345 23.76 1.23 -8.42
N GLY A 346 23.11 1.86 -9.43
CA GLY A 346 22.96 1.34 -10.79
C GLY A 346 24.25 1.39 -11.60
N LYS A 347 24.52 0.35 -12.42
CA LYS A 347 25.77 0.20 -13.20
C LYS A 347 26.11 1.40 -14.07
N ASP A 348 25.11 2.06 -14.66
CA ASP A 348 25.28 3.21 -15.58
C ASP A 348 25.19 4.58 -14.87
N GLN A 349 25.14 4.62 -13.52
CA GLN A 349 24.92 5.83 -12.74
C GLN A 349 26.18 6.35 -12.03
N ARG A 350 27.35 5.85 -12.38
CA ARG A 350 28.65 6.26 -11.79
C ARG A 350 29.22 7.47 -12.52
N ASP A 351 28.67 8.67 -12.22
CA ASP A 351 29.00 9.93 -12.92
C ASP A 351 29.86 10.92 -12.12
N LYS A 352 30.38 10.54 -10.96
CA LYS A 352 31.16 11.36 -9.99
C LYS A 352 30.40 12.59 -9.43
N LYS A 353 29.14 12.80 -9.79
CA LYS A 353 28.30 13.86 -9.19
C LYS A 353 27.63 13.39 -7.91
N PHE A 354 27.40 12.10 -7.81
CA PHE A 354 26.74 11.44 -6.69
C PHE A 354 27.63 10.34 -6.13
N ILE A 355 27.52 10.08 -4.84
CA ILE A 355 28.27 9.02 -4.18
C ILE A 355 27.69 7.66 -4.58
N HIS A 356 28.50 6.89 -5.31
CA HIS A 356 28.12 5.60 -5.84
C HIS A 356 28.58 4.44 -4.94
N ALA A 357 27.84 3.33 -4.91
CA ALA A 357 28.19 2.16 -4.09
C ALA A 357 29.59 1.61 -4.37
N GLU A 358 29.99 1.56 -5.65
CA GLU A 358 31.33 1.09 -6.01
C GLU A 358 32.43 2.07 -5.57
N ASP A 359 32.16 3.38 -5.44
CA ASP A 359 33.14 4.35 -4.93
C ASP A 359 33.40 4.12 -3.44
N ALA A 360 32.33 3.90 -2.65
CA ALA A 360 32.44 3.54 -1.24
C ALA A 360 33.16 2.19 -1.06
N LYS A 361 32.84 1.18 -1.89
CA LYS A 361 33.52 -0.12 -1.90
C LYS A 361 35.01 0.01 -2.22
N GLU A 362 35.36 0.74 -3.28
CA GLU A 362 36.74 0.97 -3.66
C GLU A 362 37.54 1.69 -2.57
N TYR A 363 36.95 2.66 -1.88
CA TYR A 363 37.59 3.34 -0.76
C TYR A 363 37.92 2.38 0.38
N LEU A 364 36.94 1.55 0.79
CA LEU A 364 37.14 0.55 1.84
C LEU A 364 38.26 -0.45 1.47
N ILE A 365 38.32 -0.91 0.23
CA ILE A 365 39.36 -1.84 -0.22
C ILE A 365 40.72 -1.14 -0.31
N LYS A 366 40.82 -0.01 -1.03
CA LYS A 366 42.10 0.61 -1.39
C LYS A 366 42.71 1.45 -0.27
N LYS A 367 41.89 2.06 0.59
CA LYS A 367 42.35 2.99 1.64
C LYS A 367 42.24 2.38 3.04
N CYS A 368 41.21 1.58 3.30
CA CYS A 368 41.02 0.93 4.61
C CYS A 368 41.54 -0.51 4.64
N ASN A 369 42.07 -1.06 3.53
CA ASN A 369 42.53 -2.43 3.38
C ASN A 369 41.51 -3.49 3.79
N VAL A 370 40.24 -3.25 3.55
CA VAL A 370 39.14 -4.20 3.83
C VAL A 370 39.12 -5.27 2.73
N PRO A 371 39.17 -6.57 3.09
CA PRO A 371 38.98 -7.64 2.11
C PRO A 371 37.65 -7.49 1.35
N GLU A 372 37.67 -7.78 0.05
CA GLU A 372 36.45 -7.66 -0.78
C GLU A 372 35.32 -8.57 -0.29
N SER A 373 35.64 -9.76 0.22
CA SER A 373 34.67 -10.70 0.81
C SER A 373 33.93 -10.14 2.04
N HIS A 374 34.44 -9.09 2.67
CA HIS A 374 33.83 -8.44 3.81
C HIS A 374 32.79 -7.37 3.41
N ILE A 375 32.65 -7.08 2.10
CA ILE A 375 31.82 -5.98 1.60
C ILE A 375 30.75 -6.54 0.68
N ALA A 376 29.49 -6.30 1.03
CA ALA A 376 28.32 -6.67 0.23
C ALA A 376 27.60 -5.41 -0.27
N ILE A 377 27.06 -5.46 -1.49
CA ILE A 377 26.21 -4.41 -2.05
C ILE A 377 24.78 -4.98 -2.17
N LYS A 378 23.81 -4.28 -1.58
CA LYS A 378 22.40 -4.58 -1.71
C LYS A 378 21.66 -3.46 -2.42
N SER A 379 21.18 -3.75 -3.62
CA SER A 379 20.39 -2.84 -4.45
C SER A 379 19.24 -3.61 -5.13
N SER A 380 18.42 -2.94 -5.93
CA SER A 380 17.42 -3.58 -6.78
C SER A 380 18.02 -4.48 -7.89
N GLU A 381 19.26 -4.19 -8.30
CA GLU A 381 19.95 -4.89 -9.39
C GLU A 381 20.98 -5.91 -8.91
N LYS A 382 21.47 -5.76 -7.67
CA LYS A 382 22.55 -6.58 -7.09
C LYS A 382 22.23 -6.89 -5.64
N ASP A 383 22.21 -8.17 -5.31
CA ASP A 383 21.95 -8.66 -3.95
C ASP A 383 23.06 -9.63 -3.50
N ASP A 384 24.13 -9.07 -2.94
CA ASP A 384 25.28 -9.86 -2.46
C ASP A 384 25.00 -10.54 -1.10
N ILE A 385 23.84 -10.30 -0.49
CA ILE A 385 23.45 -10.93 0.80
C ILE A 385 22.28 -11.92 0.67
N GLU A 386 21.81 -12.16 -0.56
CA GLU A 386 20.72 -13.13 -0.78
C GLU A 386 21.16 -14.54 -0.40
N GLY A 387 20.35 -15.21 0.41
CA GLY A 387 20.64 -16.57 0.87
C GLY A 387 21.76 -16.69 1.91
N ILE A 388 22.41 -15.59 2.32
CA ILE A 388 23.45 -15.57 3.33
C ILE A 388 22.83 -15.42 4.72
N ASP A 389 23.19 -16.32 5.65
CA ASP A 389 22.89 -16.15 7.06
C ASP A 389 23.90 -15.17 7.69
N LEU A 390 23.44 -13.93 7.91
CA LEU A 390 24.27 -12.90 8.54
C LEU A 390 24.60 -13.17 10.01
N PHE A 391 24.01 -14.16 10.65
CA PHE A 391 24.30 -14.56 12.02
C PHE A 391 25.28 -15.74 12.11
N ALA A 392 25.52 -16.40 10.99
CA ALA A 392 26.43 -17.53 10.94
C ALA A 392 27.87 -17.13 11.30
N ASN A 393 28.57 -17.99 12.06
CA ASN A 393 29.94 -17.71 12.51
C ASN A 393 30.96 -17.64 11.36
N ASP A 394 30.71 -18.34 10.27
CA ASP A 394 31.52 -18.38 9.06
C ASP A 394 31.25 -17.25 8.07
N CYS A 395 30.22 -16.44 8.31
CA CYS A 395 29.92 -15.29 7.46
C CYS A 395 30.99 -14.20 7.60
N GLU A 396 31.57 -13.77 6.49
CA GLU A 396 32.66 -12.77 6.48
C GLU A 396 32.16 -11.32 6.32
N ILE A 397 30.91 -11.08 6.00
CA ILE A 397 30.35 -9.74 5.71
C ILE A 397 30.46 -8.84 6.94
N ARG A 398 31.08 -7.65 6.76
CA ARG A 398 31.30 -6.60 7.76
C ARG A 398 30.67 -5.26 7.36
N TYR A 399 30.53 -5.03 6.06
CA TYR A 399 30.01 -3.81 5.48
C TYR A 399 28.91 -4.15 4.49
N ILE A 400 27.76 -3.47 4.60
CA ILE A 400 26.65 -3.60 3.65
C ILE A 400 26.36 -2.22 3.08
N ILE A 401 26.58 -2.06 1.77
CA ILE A 401 26.38 -0.82 1.05
C ILE A 401 25.01 -0.87 0.37
N THR A 402 24.17 0.13 0.60
CA THR A 402 22.79 0.16 0.08
C THR A 402 22.32 1.57 -0.27
N LYS A 403 21.34 1.70 -1.15
CA LYS A 403 20.59 2.95 -1.37
C LYS A 403 19.29 2.96 -0.57
N GLN A 404 18.43 1.97 -0.80
CA GLN A 404 17.10 1.85 -0.18
C GLN A 404 16.70 0.40 0.12
N ALA A 405 17.46 -0.57 -0.35
CA ALA A 405 17.10 -1.99 -0.39
C ALA A 405 16.96 -2.69 0.97
N LEU A 406 17.29 -2.01 2.07
CA LEU A 406 17.14 -2.53 3.44
C LEU A 406 15.94 -1.92 4.18
N GLN A 407 14.98 -1.33 3.47
CA GLN A 407 13.91 -0.53 4.07
C GLN A 407 12.86 -1.36 4.81
N GLU A 408 12.40 -2.49 4.26
CA GLU A 408 11.36 -3.30 4.88
C GLU A 408 11.79 -4.76 5.06
N GLY A 409 11.44 -5.34 6.21
CA GLY A 409 11.67 -6.75 6.50
C GLY A 409 13.12 -7.20 6.72
N TRP A 410 14.16 -6.40 6.46
CA TRP A 410 15.54 -6.77 6.78
C TRP A 410 15.78 -6.74 8.29
N ASP A 411 16.33 -7.82 8.82
CA ASP A 411 16.60 -7.99 10.23
C ASP A 411 18.05 -8.47 10.45
N CYS A 412 18.85 -7.66 11.14
CA CYS A 412 20.17 -8.05 11.57
C CYS A 412 20.56 -7.29 12.84
N SER A 413 20.45 -7.93 14.00
CA SER A 413 20.85 -7.32 15.28
C SER A 413 22.37 -7.10 15.41
N PHE A 414 23.18 -7.66 14.50
CA PHE A 414 24.61 -7.39 14.40
C PHE A 414 24.95 -6.07 13.71
N ALA A 415 23.98 -5.33 13.18
CA ALA A 415 24.18 -3.96 12.70
C ALA A 415 24.32 -3.00 13.88
N TYR A 416 25.46 -2.32 13.99
CA TYR A 416 25.81 -1.38 15.05
C TYR A 416 26.07 0.02 14.54
N VAL A 417 26.61 0.13 13.34
CA VAL A 417 27.05 1.39 12.76
C VAL A 417 26.23 1.67 11.50
N LEU A 418 25.68 2.88 11.41
CA LEU A 418 25.02 3.41 10.22
C LEU A 418 25.83 4.61 9.70
N THR A 419 26.31 4.54 8.46
CA THR A 419 26.99 5.62 7.77
C THR A 419 26.10 6.16 6.66
N VAL A 420 25.71 7.43 6.75
CA VAL A 420 24.83 8.09 5.79
C VAL A 420 25.64 9.01 4.88
N LEU A 421 25.83 8.58 3.63
CA LEU A 421 26.58 9.30 2.60
C LEU A 421 25.65 9.94 1.55
N THR A 422 24.39 10.16 1.89
CA THR A 422 23.38 10.75 0.99
C THR A 422 23.22 12.23 1.25
N ASN A 423 22.82 12.98 0.22
CA ASN A 423 22.51 14.40 0.35
C ASN A 423 21.21 14.59 1.17
N PRO A 424 21.06 15.69 1.96
CA PRO A 424 19.95 15.91 2.92
C PRO A 424 18.51 15.85 2.37
N SER A 425 18.34 15.84 1.05
CA SER A 425 17.01 15.78 0.41
C SER A 425 16.27 14.43 0.54
N SER A 426 16.89 13.39 1.11
CA SER A 426 16.27 12.07 1.28
C SER A 426 16.13 11.65 2.74
N ALA A 427 15.51 12.50 3.56
CA ALA A 427 15.28 12.28 4.99
C ALA A 427 14.58 10.92 5.31
N THR A 428 13.69 10.46 4.43
CA THR A 428 12.92 9.22 4.62
C THR A 428 13.77 7.94 4.71
N GLY A 429 14.97 7.93 4.11
CA GLY A 429 15.86 6.76 4.13
C GLY A 429 16.60 6.55 5.47
N ILE A 430 16.98 7.64 6.15
CA ILE A 430 17.73 7.60 7.41
C ILE A 430 16.83 7.06 8.54
N THR A 431 15.61 7.53 8.59
CA THR A 431 14.64 7.23 9.65
C THR A 431 14.36 5.72 9.76
N GLN A 432 14.27 5.02 8.63
CA GLN A 432 14.01 3.58 8.60
C GLN A 432 15.23 2.73 8.95
N LEU A 433 16.44 3.20 8.62
CA LEU A 433 17.68 2.46 8.91
C LEU A 433 18.07 2.53 10.38
N VAL A 434 17.76 3.65 11.07
CA VAL A 434 18.04 3.80 12.51
C VAL A 434 17.28 2.76 13.33
N GLY A 435 16.00 2.56 13.10
CA GLY A 435 15.20 1.56 13.80
C GLY A 435 15.76 0.11 13.67
N ARG A 436 16.56 -0.16 12.62
CA ARG A 436 17.13 -1.49 12.38
C ARG A 436 18.43 -1.75 13.13
N ILE A 437 19.26 -0.71 13.34
CA ILE A 437 20.49 -0.86 14.12
C ILE A 437 20.21 -0.91 15.64
N LEU A 438 18.98 -0.55 16.08
CA LEU A 438 18.62 -0.55 17.49
C LEU A 438 18.46 -1.97 18.09
N ARG A 439 18.25 -3.00 17.29
CA ARG A 439 17.95 -4.34 17.80
C ARG A 439 19.15 -4.94 18.54
N GLN A 440 18.94 -5.36 19.79
CA GLN A 440 19.97 -5.99 20.62
C GLN A 440 20.21 -7.44 20.16
N PRO A 441 21.47 -7.89 19.97
CA PRO A 441 21.80 -9.29 19.74
C PRO A 441 21.24 -10.17 20.86
N PHE A 442 20.71 -11.35 20.49
CA PHE A 442 20.13 -12.31 21.40
C PHE A 442 19.00 -11.79 22.32
N ALA A 443 18.47 -10.57 22.02
CA ALA A 443 17.51 -9.87 22.91
C ALA A 443 17.99 -9.78 24.36
N ARG A 444 19.28 -9.52 24.59
CA ARG A 444 19.95 -9.45 25.88
C ARG A 444 21.15 -8.51 25.82
N LYS A 445 21.35 -7.69 26.87
CA LYS A 445 22.54 -6.83 27.00
C LYS A 445 23.81 -7.64 27.16
N THR A 446 24.87 -7.16 26.52
CA THR A 446 26.22 -7.74 26.64
C THR A 446 26.93 -7.33 27.93
N LYS A 447 26.47 -6.27 28.60
CA LYS A 447 27.11 -5.54 29.71
C LYS A 447 28.43 -4.85 29.33
N ILE A 448 28.74 -4.77 28.05
CA ILE A 448 29.77 -3.93 27.47
C ILE A 448 29.05 -2.74 26.83
N GLN A 449 29.23 -1.55 27.40
CA GLN A 449 28.46 -0.36 27.04
C GLN A 449 28.45 -0.13 25.51
N ASP A 450 29.60 -0.16 24.87
CA ASP A 450 29.72 0.05 23.42
C ASP A 450 28.96 -0.98 22.56
N LEU A 451 28.78 -2.22 23.04
CA LEU A 451 28.00 -3.27 22.36
C LEU A 451 26.52 -3.24 22.72
N ASP A 452 26.12 -2.42 23.69
CA ASP A 452 24.73 -2.18 24.07
C ASP A 452 24.21 -0.84 23.52
N GLU A 453 25.02 -0.12 22.74
CA GLU A 453 24.74 1.16 22.09
C GLU A 453 24.87 1.06 20.56
N CYS A 454 24.40 2.09 19.82
CA CYS A 454 24.52 2.16 18.37
C CYS A 454 24.99 3.52 17.87
N TYR A 455 25.57 3.56 16.66
CA TYR A 455 26.36 4.68 16.18
C TYR A 455 25.92 5.09 14.78
N VAL A 456 25.64 6.40 14.60
CA VAL A 456 25.23 6.99 13.32
C VAL A 456 26.25 8.05 12.91
N PHE A 457 26.82 7.90 11.72
CA PHE A 457 27.76 8.84 11.14
C PHE A 457 27.16 9.50 9.90
N THR A 458 27.24 10.83 9.85
CA THR A 458 26.72 11.63 8.73
C THR A 458 27.68 12.76 8.38
N PHE A 459 27.52 13.35 7.20
CA PHE A 459 28.27 14.52 6.78
C PHE A 459 27.37 15.54 6.08
N ARG A 460 27.78 16.82 6.10
CA ARG A 460 27.05 17.93 5.44
C ARG A 460 25.59 18.12 5.86
N GLN A 461 25.15 17.49 6.93
CA GLN A 461 23.76 17.64 7.37
C GLN A 461 23.63 18.75 8.41
N ASN A 462 22.49 19.45 8.39
CA ASN A 462 22.14 20.33 9.50
C ASN A 462 21.84 19.45 10.72
N ALA A 463 22.61 19.60 11.79
CA ALA A 463 22.47 18.78 13.00
C ALA A 463 21.05 18.79 13.56
N LYS A 464 20.33 19.94 13.48
CA LYS A 464 18.95 20.06 13.95
C LYS A 464 17.97 19.28 13.09
N SER A 465 18.08 19.35 11.76
CA SER A 465 17.22 18.58 10.86
C SER A 465 17.47 17.08 11.02
N LEU A 466 18.73 16.67 11.16
CA LEU A 466 19.12 15.29 11.34
C LEU A 466 18.56 14.68 12.64
N VAL A 467 18.68 15.38 13.77
CA VAL A 467 18.08 14.95 15.04
C VAL A 467 16.55 14.87 14.92
N SER A 468 15.93 15.82 14.22
CA SER A 468 14.48 15.81 13.95
C SER A 468 14.09 14.60 13.08
N ASP A 469 14.86 14.29 12.05
CA ASP A 469 14.60 13.15 11.14
C ASP A 469 14.76 11.82 11.88
N ILE A 470 15.78 11.67 12.73
CA ILE A 470 15.97 10.48 13.55
C ILE A 470 14.81 10.34 14.56
N LYS A 471 14.39 11.43 15.22
CA LYS A 471 13.24 11.43 16.13
C LYS A 471 11.97 10.99 15.42
N LYS A 472 11.68 11.54 14.24
CA LYS A 472 10.56 11.11 13.41
C LYS A 472 10.63 9.63 13.05
N GLY A 473 11.83 9.13 12.71
CA GLY A 473 12.03 7.71 12.45
C GLY A 473 11.75 6.82 13.66
N LEU A 474 12.15 7.27 14.86
CA LEU A 474 11.80 6.56 16.08
C LEU A 474 10.30 6.58 16.36
N GLU A 475 9.62 7.69 16.08
CA GLU A 475 8.15 7.79 16.17
C GLU A 475 7.46 6.84 15.19
N ASP A 476 7.93 6.78 13.93
CA ASP A 476 7.41 5.88 12.88
C ASP A 476 7.63 4.39 13.22
N GLU A 477 8.64 4.08 14.03
CA GLU A 477 8.92 2.72 14.54
C GLU A 477 8.25 2.44 15.91
N GLY A 478 7.45 3.39 16.43
CA GLY A 478 6.77 3.28 17.73
C GLY A 478 7.68 3.52 18.93
N LEU A 479 8.87 4.07 18.72
CA LEU A 479 9.92 4.32 19.72
C LEU A 479 10.05 5.82 20.08
N GLY A 480 9.01 6.63 19.85
CA GLY A 480 9.05 8.07 20.08
C GLY A 480 9.34 8.46 21.54
N ASP A 481 8.98 7.62 22.51
CA ASP A 481 9.22 7.84 23.93
C ASP A 481 10.70 7.78 24.34
N ILE A 482 11.57 7.16 23.51
CA ILE A 482 13.02 7.12 23.74
C ILE A 482 13.80 8.14 22.89
N ALA A 483 13.12 9.00 22.16
CA ALA A 483 13.77 10.04 21.33
C ALA A 483 14.68 11.00 22.11
N GLY A 484 14.50 11.12 23.44
CA GLY A 484 15.38 11.86 24.34
C GLY A 484 16.75 11.23 24.62
N ARG A 485 16.96 9.96 24.19
CA ARG A 485 18.22 9.19 24.36
C ARG A 485 19.19 9.37 23.18
N ILE A 486 18.96 10.35 22.31
CA ILE A 486 19.89 10.71 21.24
C ILE A 486 20.96 11.64 21.85
N VAL A 487 22.20 11.16 21.89
CA VAL A 487 23.37 11.94 22.32
C VAL A 487 23.98 12.58 21.07
N SER A 488 23.93 13.91 20.97
CA SER A 488 24.59 14.66 19.90
C SER A 488 25.63 15.63 20.49
N ASP A 489 26.68 15.86 19.76
CA ASP A 489 27.76 16.77 20.18
C ASP A 489 27.32 18.26 20.21
N GLU A 490 26.07 18.57 19.80
CA GLU A 490 25.49 19.92 19.89
C GLU A 490 24.04 19.89 20.39
N ALA A 491 23.75 20.63 21.45
CA ALA A 491 22.45 20.68 22.11
C ALA A 491 21.47 21.71 21.52
N GLY A 492 20.20 21.40 21.47
CA GLY A 492 19.10 22.37 21.35
C GLY A 492 17.78 21.88 20.77
N THR A 493 16.90 21.58 21.66
CA THR A 493 15.42 21.37 21.74
C THR A 493 14.49 21.89 20.62
N ASP A 494 13.50 21.11 20.15
CA ASP A 494 12.09 21.05 20.54
C ASP A 494 11.26 20.12 19.62
N THR A 495 10.25 19.47 20.16
CA THR A 495 9.52 18.33 19.61
C THR A 495 8.15 18.71 19.04
N GLY A 496 7.73 18.13 17.89
CA GLY A 496 6.34 18.24 17.43
C GLY A 496 5.97 17.21 16.38
N GLY A 497 5.06 16.30 16.71
CA GLY A 497 4.36 15.43 15.74
C GLY A 497 3.50 16.25 14.76
N LEU A 498 3.12 15.64 13.60
CA LEU A 498 2.20 16.28 12.64
C LEU A 498 0.90 16.67 13.35
N LYS A 499 0.65 17.96 13.46
CA LYS A 499 -0.56 18.50 14.10
C LYS A 499 -1.73 18.39 13.12
N GLU A 500 -2.83 17.83 13.59
CA GLU A 500 -4.08 17.95 12.85
C GLU A 500 -4.52 19.41 12.86
N ARG A 501 -4.73 19.97 11.67
CA ARG A 501 -5.18 21.35 11.46
C ARG A 501 -6.46 21.33 10.66
N GLU A 502 -7.36 22.24 10.99
CA GLU A 502 -8.55 22.51 10.21
C GLU A 502 -8.27 23.76 9.37
N MET A 503 -8.25 23.61 8.04
CA MET A 503 -8.13 24.73 7.11
C MET A 503 -9.52 25.38 6.93
N GLN A 504 -9.59 26.68 7.00
CA GLN A 504 -10.80 27.48 6.83
C GLN A 504 -10.59 28.48 5.69
N TYR A 505 -11.68 28.92 5.07
CA TYR A 505 -11.59 29.99 4.09
C TYR A 505 -10.91 31.23 4.69
N ARG A 506 -9.99 31.84 3.94
CA ARG A 506 -9.41 33.13 4.35
C ARG A 506 -10.51 34.17 4.51
N SER A 507 -10.31 35.13 5.42
CA SER A 507 -11.28 36.18 5.70
C SER A 507 -11.76 36.91 4.43
N GLY A 508 -10.85 37.20 3.49
CA GLY A 508 -11.15 37.82 2.23
C GLY A 508 -11.99 36.97 1.27
N PHE A 509 -12.00 35.64 1.43
CA PHE A 509 -12.73 34.70 0.57
C PHE A 509 -13.91 34.02 1.27
N LYS A 510 -14.22 34.39 2.52
CA LYS A 510 -15.30 33.78 3.30
C LYS A 510 -16.68 33.93 2.64
N LYS A 511 -16.89 34.96 1.83
CA LYS A 511 -18.12 35.16 1.03
C LYS A 511 -18.40 34.04 0.03
N PHE A 512 -17.37 33.29 -0.39
CA PHE A 512 -17.45 32.16 -1.33
C PHE A 512 -17.66 30.81 -0.65
N GLU A 513 -17.64 30.77 0.67
CA GLU A 513 -17.80 29.51 1.45
C GLU A 513 -19.13 28.84 1.11
N GLY A 514 -19.06 27.55 0.67
CA GLY A 514 -20.22 26.75 0.27
C GLY A 514 -20.88 27.18 -1.05
N LYS A 515 -20.27 28.10 -1.83
CA LYS A 515 -20.82 28.61 -3.09
C LYS A 515 -20.00 28.29 -4.33
N ILE A 516 -18.84 27.66 -4.18
CA ILE A 516 -17.99 27.27 -5.31
C ILE A 516 -18.41 25.87 -5.77
N TYR A 517 -19.25 25.82 -6.78
CA TYR A 517 -19.69 24.58 -7.43
C TYR A 517 -18.79 24.26 -8.61
N LEU A 518 -18.53 22.97 -8.84
CA LEU A 518 -17.70 22.48 -9.96
C LEU A 518 -18.45 21.43 -10.76
N PRO A 519 -18.40 21.52 -12.12
CA PRO A 519 -19.16 20.64 -12.98
C PRO A 519 -18.60 19.22 -13.02
N LYS A 520 -19.50 18.25 -13.16
CA LYS A 520 -19.20 16.82 -13.30
C LYS A 520 -19.97 16.19 -14.44
N PHE A 521 -19.50 15.04 -14.90
CA PHE A 521 -20.32 14.18 -15.76
C PHE A 521 -21.36 13.45 -14.92
N VAL A 522 -22.61 13.61 -15.30
CA VAL A 522 -23.79 13.07 -14.61
C VAL A 522 -24.72 12.35 -15.57
N VAL A 523 -25.34 11.29 -15.09
CA VAL A 523 -26.28 10.46 -15.85
C VAL A 523 -27.70 10.81 -15.44
N GLN A 524 -28.57 10.98 -16.44
CA GLN A 524 -29.99 11.23 -16.23
C GLN A 524 -30.71 9.94 -15.81
N GLU A 525 -31.38 9.97 -14.68
CA GLU A 525 -32.38 9.00 -14.26
C GLU A 525 -33.79 9.57 -14.46
N THR A 526 -34.82 8.78 -14.23
CA THR A 526 -36.24 9.17 -14.51
C THR A 526 -36.66 10.48 -13.85
N GLU A 527 -36.15 10.81 -12.66
CA GLU A 527 -36.51 12.03 -11.90
C GLU A 527 -35.31 12.71 -11.22
N SER A 528 -34.07 12.21 -11.44
CA SER A 528 -32.89 12.70 -10.76
C SER A 528 -31.64 12.60 -11.64
N TRP A 529 -30.53 13.20 -11.14
CA TRP A 529 -29.21 13.11 -11.73
C TRP A 529 -28.27 12.43 -10.72
N ARG A 530 -27.42 11.54 -11.20
CA ARG A 530 -26.36 10.93 -10.39
C ARG A 530 -25.01 11.02 -11.07
N ASN A 531 -23.96 10.85 -10.29
CA ASN A 531 -22.62 10.76 -10.83
C ASN A 531 -22.48 9.56 -11.79
N LEU A 532 -21.71 9.78 -12.86
CA LEU A 532 -21.31 8.73 -13.78
C LEU A 532 -20.54 7.64 -13.04
N ASN A 533 -20.92 6.40 -13.26
CA ASN A 533 -20.21 5.21 -12.78
C ASN A 533 -19.69 4.42 -13.98
N PHE A 534 -18.38 4.23 -14.06
CA PHE A 534 -17.75 3.56 -15.19
C PHE A 534 -18.29 2.14 -15.43
N GLU A 535 -18.46 1.36 -14.37
CA GLU A 535 -18.89 -0.04 -14.47
C GLU A 535 -20.37 -0.17 -14.89
N ILE A 536 -21.20 0.66 -14.30
CA ILE A 536 -22.67 0.58 -14.52
C ILE A 536 -23.07 1.25 -15.83
N ASP A 537 -22.45 2.39 -16.19
CA ASP A 537 -22.96 3.23 -17.26
C ASP A 537 -22.15 3.08 -18.57
N ILE A 538 -20.89 2.69 -18.49
CA ILE A 538 -20.02 2.59 -19.66
C ILE A 538 -19.71 1.12 -19.97
N LEU A 539 -19.17 0.38 -18.99
CA LEU A 539 -18.72 -0.98 -19.22
C LEU A 539 -19.84 -1.93 -19.59
N SER A 540 -21.04 -1.73 -18.99
CA SER A 540 -22.25 -2.53 -19.31
C SER A 540 -22.82 -2.28 -20.69
N GLU A 541 -22.54 -1.12 -21.29
CA GLU A 541 -23.06 -0.69 -22.58
C GLU A 541 -22.10 -0.96 -23.75
N ILE A 542 -20.91 -1.56 -23.45
CA ILE A 542 -19.92 -1.91 -24.48
C ILE A 542 -20.44 -3.09 -25.33
N ASP A 543 -20.48 -2.90 -26.66
CA ASP A 543 -20.63 -4.01 -27.59
C ASP A 543 -19.29 -4.72 -27.80
N TRP A 544 -19.17 -5.88 -27.19
CA TRP A 544 -17.95 -6.67 -27.23
C TRP A 544 -17.75 -7.42 -28.55
N GLU A 545 -18.71 -7.40 -29.48
CA GLU A 545 -18.55 -7.92 -30.83
C GLU A 545 -17.61 -7.03 -31.68
N ASP A 546 -17.55 -5.75 -31.36
CA ASP A 546 -16.71 -4.76 -32.05
C ASP A 546 -15.21 -4.81 -31.62
N ILE A 547 -14.83 -5.76 -30.78
CA ILE A 547 -13.45 -5.87 -30.29
C ILE A 547 -12.49 -6.34 -31.39
N ASN A 548 -11.38 -5.62 -31.57
CA ASN A 548 -10.35 -5.98 -32.54
C ASN A 548 -9.09 -6.53 -31.83
N ILE A 549 -8.72 -7.76 -32.16
CA ILE A 549 -7.54 -8.44 -31.62
C ILE A 549 -6.49 -8.78 -32.69
N ASP A 550 -6.59 -8.20 -33.90
CA ASP A 550 -5.71 -8.56 -35.02
C ASP A 550 -4.24 -8.22 -34.72
N GLU A 551 -3.94 -7.29 -33.80
CA GLU A 551 -2.58 -6.99 -33.34
C GLU A 551 -1.85 -8.23 -32.79
N ILE A 552 -2.56 -9.25 -32.29
CA ILE A 552 -1.99 -10.50 -31.77
C ILE A 552 -1.19 -11.26 -32.81
N GLN A 553 -1.54 -11.16 -34.07
CA GLN A 553 -0.78 -11.81 -35.16
C GLN A 553 0.68 -11.32 -35.28
N ASN A 554 0.96 -10.12 -34.77
CA ASN A 554 2.28 -9.49 -34.82
C ASN A 554 3.23 -9.98 -33.72
N LEU A 555 2.75 -10.80 -32.79
CA LEU A 555 3.59 -11.34 -31.72
C LEU A 555 4.72 -12.22 -32.31
N SER A 556 5.92 -12.04 -31.75
CA SER A 556 7.09 -12.88 -32.05
C SER A 556 7.23 -13.93 -30.94
N LEU A 557 6.84 -15.16 -31.26
CA LEU A 557 6.93 -16.29 -30.34
C LEU A 557 8.29 -17.01 -30.52
N GLN A 558 8.87 -17.47 -29.40
CA GLN A 558 10.15 -18.16 -29.39
C GLN A 558 9.96 -19.69 -29.47
N ASN A 559 10.71 -20.36 -30.35
CA ASN A 559 10.62 -21.80 -30.54
C ASN A 559 11.23 -22.64 -29.41
N LYS A 560 11.99 -22.04 -28.49
CA LYS A 560 12.56 -22.69 -27.31
C LYS A 560 12.52 -21.72 -26.12
N LEU A 561 12.01 -22.20 -25.00
CA LEU A 561 12.20 -21.51 -23.70
C LEU A 561 13.70 -21.46 -23.38
N SER A 562 14.29 -20.29 -23.31
CA SER A 562 15.55 -20.15 -22.61
C SER A 562 15.27 -20.46 -21.13
N LYS A 563 16.21 -21.11 -20.43
CA LYS A 563 16.05 -21.51 -19.02
C LYS A 563 15.75 -20.32 -18.07
N GLU A 564 15.83 -19.09 -18.58
CA GLU A 564 15.61 -17.83 -17.84
C GLU A 564 14.20 -17.23 -18.05
N GLN A 565 13.39 -17.77 -18.96
CA GLN A 565 12.02 -17.30 -19.23
C GLN A 565 10.95 -18.23 -18.63
N GLU A 566 11.16 -18.76 -17.45
CA GLU A 566 10.10 -19.45 -16.72
C GLU A 566 9.06 -18.45 -16.17
N ILE A 567 8.10 -18.21 -17.02
CA ILE A 567 6.65 -18.00 -16.81
C ILE A 567 6.27 -17.06 -15.67
N VAL A 568 5.97 -15.86 -16.04
CA VAL A 568 5.33 -14.86 -15.19
C VAL A 568 3.87 -14.72 -15.60
N LEU A 569 2.98 -15.28 -14.82
CA LEU A 569 1.54 -15.01 -14.87
C LEU A 569 1.29 -13.62 -14.27
N GLY A 570 0.97 -12.64 -15.10
CA GLY A 570 0.44 -11.30 -14.82
C GLY A 570 0.37 -10.83 -13.36
N LEU A 571 1.51 -10.46 -12.76
CA LEU A 571 1.63 -9.94 -11.41
C LEU A 571 2.34 -8.59 -11.43
N SER A 572 2.16 -7.78 -10.38
CA SER A 572 3.00 -6.59 -10.16
C SER A 572 4.49 -6.97 -10.16
N ASN A 573 5.40 -6.04 -10.39
CA ASN A 573 6.84 -6.33 -10.39
C ASN A 573 7.32 -7.08 -9.14
N GLU A 574 6.71 -6.81 -7.97
CA GLU A 574 7.01 -7.48 -6.71
C GLU A 574 6.53 -8.95 -6.67
N GLU A 575 5.35 -9.22 -7.24
CA GLU A 575 4.82 -10.58 -7.36
C GLU A 575 5.55 -11.41 -8.44
N GLN A 576 6.14 -10.78 -9.45
CA GLN A 576 6.97 -11.45 -10.47
C GLN A 576 8.25 -12.02 -9.87
N GLU A 577 8.89 -11.31 -8.92
CA GLU A 577 10.04 -11.83 -8.18
C GLU A 577 9.70 -13.05 -7.34
N LEU A 578 8.54 -13.04 -6.69
CA LEU A 578 8.07 -14.16 -5.86
C LEU A 578 7.83 -15.43 -6.68
N LEU A 579 7.26 -15.31 -7.87
CA LEU A 579 7.01 -16.46 -8.74
C LEU A 579 8.29 -17.04 -9.37
N ARG A 580 9.31 -16.23 -9.65
CA ARG A 580 10.60 -16.70 -10.15
C ARG A 580 11.31 -17.65 -9.18
N GLU A 581 11.11 -17.48 -7.87
CA GLU A 581 11.72 -18.33 -6.84
C GLU A 581 10.90 -19.60 -6.53
N THR A 582 9.56 -19.51 -6.64
CA THR A 582 8.69 -20.67 -6.38
C THR A 582 8.57 -21.62 -7.58
N GLY A 583 8.97 -21.20 -8.76
CA GLY A 583 8.88 -21.94 -10.04
C GLY A 583 9.81 -23.12 -10.22
N ARG A 584 10.51 -23.62 -9.19
CA ARG A 584 11.27 -24.88 -9.20
C ARG A 584 10.42 -26.13 -8.93
N ALA A 585 9.14 -26.11 -9.32
CA ALA A 585 8.35 -27.35 -9.36
C ALA A 585 8.64 -28.10 -10.66
N GLU A 586 9.00 -29.36 -10.49
CA GLU A 586 9.37 -30.28 -11.56
C GLU A 586 8.32 -30.31 -12.70
N LYS A 587 8.80 -30.15 -13.94
CA LYS A 587 8.01 -30.36 -15.15
C LYS A 587 7.66 -31.84 -15.29
N THR A 588 6.44 -32.19 -14.98
CA THR A 588 5.78 -33.41 -15.46
C THR A 588 4.35 -33.05 -15.89
N GLY A 589 4.21 -32.51 -17.08
CA GLY A 589 2.92 -32.24 -17.70
C GLY A 589 3.13 -31.85 -19.16
N THR A 590 2.38 -32.46 -20.07
CA THR A 590 2.24 -32.02 -21.46
C THR A 590 1.83 -30.56 -21.50
N LEU A 591 2.57 -29.74 -22.25
CA LEU A 591 2.22 -28.33 -22.52
C LEU A 591 0.90 -28.32 -23.31
N GLU A 592 -0.21 -28.03 -22.69
CA GLU A 592 -1.52 -27.92 -23.28
C GLU A 592 -1.99 -26.47 -23.38
N ILE A 593 -2.70 -26.15 -24.48
CA ILE A 593 -3.41 -24.87 -24.60
C ILE A 593 -4.74 -25.02 -23.86
N ASP A 594 -4.85 -24.45 -22.70
CA ASP A 594 -6.09 -24.47 -21.91
C ASP A 594 -6.96 -23.26 -22.27
N GLU A 595 -7.91 -23.47 -23.19
CA GLU A 595 -8.84 -22.43 -23.63
C GLU A 595 -9.76 -21.95 -22.50
N VAL A 596 -10.07 -22.80 -21.53
CA VAL A 596 -10.90 -22.44 -20.38
C VAL A 596 -10.11 -21.53 -19.43
N PHE A 597 -8.85 -21.86 -19.20
CA PHE A 597 -7.95 -21.01 -18.42
C PHE A 597 -7.77 -19.63 -19.09
N LEU A 598 -7.53 -19.60 -20.40
CA LEU A 598 -7.44 -18.35 -21.16
C LEU A 598 -8.72 -17.52 -21.03
N THR A 599 -9.89 -18.15 -21.23
CA THR A 599 -11.20 -17.49 -21.07
C THR A 599 -11.33 -16.83 -19.70
N ARG A 600 -11.03 -17.59 -18.64
CA ARG A 600 -11.06 -17.07 -17.25
C ARG A 600 -10.11 -15.90 -17.04
N GLN A 601 -8.92 -15.92 -17.66
CA GLN A 601 -7.94 -14.85 -17.49
C GLN A 601 -8.38 -13.52 -18.13
N ILE A 602 -9.11 -13.56 -19.23
CA ILE A 602 -9.56 -12.35 -19.94
C ILE A 602 -10.95 -11.86 -19.48
N THR A 603 -11.69 -12.65 -18.71
CA THR A 603 -12.98 -12.23 -18.08
C THR A 603 -12.80 -11.01 -17.16
N GLU A 604 -11.59 -10.74 -16.73
CA GLU A 604 -11.23 -9.56 -15.95
C GLU A 604 -11.39 -8.24 -16.73
N ILE A 605 -11.26 -8.29 -18.05
CA ILE A 605 -11.33 -7.12 -18.94
C ILE A 605 -12.67 -7.09 -19.68
N VAL A 606 -13.10 -8.25 -20.16
CA VAL A 606 -14.35 -8.47 -20.88
C VAL A 606 -15.29 -9.24 -19.94
N PRO A 607 -16.33 -8.60 -19.36
CA PRO A 607 -17.15 -9.23 -18.32
C PRO A 607 -18.15 -10.31 -18.81
N ASN A 608 -18.03 -10.76 -20.06
CA ASN A 608 -18.88 -11.77 -20.64
C ASN A 608 -18.06 -13.03 -21.03
N PRO A 609 -18.23 -14.16 -20.30
CA PRO A 609 -17.46 -15.39 -20.53
C PRO A 609 -17.57 -15.96 -21.96
N TRP A 610 -18.72 -15.78 -22.62
CA TRP A 610 -18.90 -16.27 -24.00
C TRP A 610 -18.07 -15.49 -25.00
N TYR A 611 -18.05 -14.16 -24.90
CA TYR A 611 -17.16 -13.34 -25.70
C TYR A 611 -15.71 -13.63 -25.38
N CYS A 612 -15.36 -13.82 -24.11
CA CYS A 612 -14.02 -14.23 -23.70
C CYS A 612 -13.57 -15.53 -24.39
N PHE A 613 -14.44 -16.54 -24.41
CA PHE A 613 -14.12 -17.81 -25.08
C PHE A 613 -13.91 -17.62 -26.58
N GLN A 614 -14.79 -16.88 -27.26
CA GLN A 614 -14.65 -16.59 -28.69
C GLN A 614 -13.39 -15.79 -29.00
N ILE A 615 -13.08 -14.75 -28.19
CA ILE A 615 -11.89 -13.94 -28.32
C ILE A 615 -10.63 -14.79 -28.09
N GLY A 616 -10.61 -15.59 -27.03
CA GLY A 616 -9.48 -16.46 -26.71
C GLY A 616 -9.22 -17.47 -27.81
N LYS A 617 -10.28 -18.12 -28.33
CA LYS A 617 -10.18 -19.03 -29.45
C LYS A 617 -9.68 -18.35 -30.72
N LYS A 618 -10.26 -17.19 -31.08
CA LYS A 618 -9.81 -16.38 -32.21
C LYS A 618 -8.32 -16.02 -32.11
N ALA A 619 -7.85 -15.63 -30.92
CA ALA A 619 -6.45 -15.27 -30.68
C ALA A 619 -5.52 -16.49 -30.92
N ILE A 620 -5.88 -17.66 -30.40
CA ILE A 620 -5.12 -18.90 -30.63
C ILE A 620 -5.13 -19.30 -32.12
N ASP A 621 -6.29 -19.26 -32.75
CA ASP A 621 -6.42 -19.58 -34.18
C ASP A 621 -5.56 -18.67 -35.07
N LEU A 622 -5.55 -17.35 -34.76
CA LEU A 622 -4.70 -16.35 -35.45
C LEU A 622 -3.21 -16.68 -35.32
N LEU A 623 -2.76 -17.02 -34.11
CA LEU A 623 -1.36 -17.38 -33.86
C LEU A 623 -0.97 -18.72 -34.51
N GLN A 624 -1.87 -19.70 -34.57
CA GLN A 624 -1.66 -20.99 -35.21
C GLN A 624 -1.58 -20.91 -36.75
N THR A 625 -1.99 -19.81 -37.36
CA THR A 625 -1.72 -19.55 -38.78
C THR A 625 -0.22 -19.33 -39.06
N LYS A 626 0.55 -18.91 -38.08
CA LYS A 626 1.96 -18.53 -38.19
C LYS A 626 2.91 -19.46 -37.42
N TYR A 627 2.44 -20.06 -36.32
CA TYR A 627 3.23 -20.93 -35.45
C TYR A 627 2.57 -22.29 -35.27
N ASP A 628 3.38 -23.32 -35.03
CA ASP A 628 2.85 -24.64 -34.67
C ASP A 628 2.24 -24.62 -33.22
N ARG A 629 1.45 -25.66 -32.94
CA ARG A 629 0.73 -25.79 -31.66
C ARG A 629 1.67 -25.86 -30.47
N GLU A 630 2.85 -26.46 -30.62
CA GLU A 630 3.85 -26.61 -29.55
C GLU A 630 4.47 -25.24 -29.19
N THR A 631 4.79 -24.44 -30.20
CA THR A 631 5.28 -23.07 -30.01
C THR A 631 4.23 -22.18 -29.31
N VAL A 632 2.95 -22.27 -29.70
CA VAL A 632 1.84 -21.54 -29.08
C VAL A 632 1.67 -21.99 -27.61
N ALA A 633 1.67 -23.28 -27.33
CA ALA A 633 1.55 -23.83 -25.99
C ALA A 633 2.75 -23.40 -25.10
N THR A 634 3.95 -23.40 -25.66
CA THR A 634 5.17 -22.97 -24.95
C THR A 634 5.11 -21.49 -24.54
N ASN A 635 4.51 -20.64 -25.38
CA ASN A 635 4.37 -19.19 -25.10
C ASN A 635 2.99 -18.80 -24.53
N PHE A 636 2.20 -19.74 -24.08
CA PHE A 636 0.78 -19.53 -23.75
C PHE A 636 0.55 -18.41 -22.74
N VAL A 637 1.38 -18.33 -21.71
CA VAL A 637 1.26 -17.26 -20.69
C VAL A 637 1.64 -15.90 -21.25
N PHE A 638 2.69 -15.81 -22.04
CA PHE A 638 3.08 -14.59 -22.74
C PHE A 638 1.94 -14.12 -23.68
N ILE A 639 1.30 -15.06 -24.39
CA ILE A 639 0.14 -14.75 -25.24
C ILE A 639 -1.01 -14.16 -24.41
N ILE A 640 -1.30 -14.73 -23.24
CA ILE A 640 -2.34 -14.20 -22.35
C ILE A 640 -2.02 -12.76 -21.94
N GLU A 641 -0.79 -12.48 -21.56
CA GLU A 641 -0.39 -11.13 -21.12
C GLU A 641 -0.50 -10.09 -22.25
N GLU A 642 -0.06 -10.47 -23.47
CA GLU A 642 -0.17 -9.57 -24.63
C GLU A 642 -1.63 -9.41 -25.06
N LEU A 643 -2.42 -10.48 -25.05
CA LEU A 643 -3.86 -10.40 -25.32
C LEU A 643 -4.57 -9.47 -24.34
N LYS A 644 -4.25 -9.55 -23.06
CA LYS A 644 -4.79 -8.62 -22.05
C LYS A 644 -4.46 -7.15 -22.36
N LYS A 645 -3.26 -6.86 -22.82
CA LYS A 645 -2.88 -5.49 -23.22
C LYS A 645 -3.72 -5.00 -24.39
N VAL A 646 -3.90 -5.85 -25.41
CA VAL A 646 -4.73 -5.54 -26.57
C VAL A 646 -6.19 -5.32 -26.13
N LEU A 647 -6.72 -6.20 -25.28
CA LEU A 647 -8.09 -6.09 -24.78
C LEU A 647 -8.30 -4.85 -23.91
N ASP A 648 -7.33 -4.47 -23.11
CA ASP A 648 -7.39 -3.25 -22.28
C ASP A 648 -7.42 -1.98 -23.15
N LYS A 649 -6.61 -1.96 -24.20
CA LYS A 649 -6.59 -0.89 -25.21
C LYS A 649 -7.94 -0.80 -25.96
N GLU A 650 -8.47 -1.93 -26.38
CA GLU A 650 -9.74 -2.03 -27.09
C GLU A 650 -10.94 -1.65 -26.18
N ARG A 651 -10.95 -2.13 -24.94
CA ARG A 651 -11.95 -1.70 -23.94
C ARG A 651 -11.94 -0.18 -23.80
N ASN A 652 -10.77 0.45 -23.69
CA ASN A 652 -10.68 1.90 -23.57
C ASN A 652 -11.22 2.61 -24.83
N ARG A 653 -10.97 2.07 -26.03
CA ARG A 653 -11.50 2.59 -27.29
C ARG A 653 -13.04 2.49 -27.33
N LEU A 654 -13.57 1.31 -27.01
CA LEU A 654 -15.01 1.08 -27.00
C LEU A 654 -15.71 1.89 -25.88
N SER A 655 -15.10 2.00 -24.72
CA SER A 655 -15.59 2.87 -23.62
C SER A 655 -15.71 4.32 -24.05
N GLU A 656 -14.75 4.84 -24.81
CA GLU A 656 -14.83 6.19 -25.38
C GLU A 656 -16.02 6.35 -26.33
N GLN A 657 -16.26 5.35 -27.18
CA GLN A 657 -17.38 5.36 -28.11
C GLN A 657 -18.74 5.40 -27.37
N VAL A 658 -18.90 4.53 -26.35
CA VAL A 658 -20.09 4.51 -25.48
C VAL A 658 -20.26 5.87 -24.80
N PHE A 659 -19.21 6.40 -24.19
CA PHE A 659 -19.24 7.67 -23.48
C PHE A 659 -19.69 8.82 -24.41
N ARG A 660 -19.12 8.94 -25.61
CA ARG A 660 -19.48 9.96 -26.59
C ARG A 660 -20.90 9.78 -27.13
N LYS A 661 -21.35 8.54 -27.34
CA LYS A 661 -22.73 8.20 -27.71
C LYS A 661 -23.70 8.65 -26.63
N MET A 662 -23.42 8.36 -25.37
CA MET A 662 -24.26 8.79 -24.25
C MET A 662 -24.43 10.32 -24.18
N ILE A 663 -23.37 11.08 -24.51
CA ILE A 663 -23.43 12.54 -24.60
C ILE A 663 -24.35 12.96 -25.77
N THR A 664 -24.18 12.33 -26.94
CA THR A 664 -25.01 12.63 -28.13
C THR A 664 -26.48 12.33 -27.87
N ASP A 665 -26.75 11.21 -27.18
CA ASP A 665 -28.11 10.77 -26.79
C ASP A 665 -28.69 11.57 -25.61
N LYS A 666 -27.93 12.52 -25.04
CA LYS A 666 -28.28 13.34 -23.88
C LYS A 666 -28.52 12.54 -22.60
N LYS A 667 -28.08 11.28 -22.53
CA LYS A 667 -28.10 10.45 -21.33
C LYS A 667 -26.99 10.85 -20.35
N LEU A 668 -25.87 11.33 -20.85
CA LEU A 668 -24.73 11.82 -20.10
C LEU A 668 -24.56 13.32 -20.35
N CYS A 669 -24.55 14.09 -19.29
CA CYS A 669 -24.42 15.54 -19.35
C CYS A 669 -23.28 16.03 -18.46
N PHE A 670 -22.63 17.13 -18.87
CA PHE A 670 -21.65 17.84 -18.07
C PHE A 670 -22.34 19.01 -17.38
N PHE A 671 -22.63 18.88 -16.07
CA PHE A 671 -23.49 19.80 -15.33
C PHE A 671 -22.95 20.20 -13.96
N LEU A 672 -23.46 21.34 -13.45
CA LEU A 672 -23.49 21.69 -12.03
C LEU A 672 -24.77 21.10 -11.42
N ILE A 673 -24.63 20.45 -10.25
CA ILE A 673 -25.77 19.90 -9.50
C ILE A 673 -25.61 20.28 -8.03
N GLU A 674 -26.69 20.76 -7.42
CA GLU A 674 -26.74 21.15 -6.01
C GLU A 674 -26.85 19.95 -5.06
N ASN A 675 -27.39 18.83 -5.53
CA ASN A 675 -27.65 17.63 -4.71
C ASN A 675 -26.42 16.70 -4.59
N LYS A 676 -26.60 15.56 -3.90
CA LYS A 676 -25.58 14.52 -3.63
C LYS A 676 -24.74 14.06 -4.84
N GLY A 677 -25.15 14.35 -6.07
CA GLY A 677 -24.41 14.09 -7.30
C GLY A 677 -23.46 15.22 -7.73
N GLY A 678 -23.60 16.44 -7.19
CA GLY A 678 -22.73 17.57 -7.49
C GLY A 678 -21.46 17.62 -6.66
N PHE A 679 -20.66 18.64 -6.90
CA PHE A 679 -19.50 18.94 -6.07
C PHE A 679 -19.49 20.43 -5.71
N VAL A 680 -19.46 20.68 -4.42
CA VAL A 680 -19.20 22.01 -3.84
C VAL A 680 -17.94 21.93 -3.00
N LEU A 681 -17.06 22.93 -3.09
CA LEU A 681 -15.86 22.98 -2.26
C LEU A 681 -16.26 23.03 -0.77
N PRO A 682 -15.70 22.14 0.06
CA PRO A 682 -16.09 22.04 1.46
C PRO A 682 -15.71 23.32 2.24
N SER A 683 -16.53 23.68 3.22
CA SER A 683 -16.30 24.84 4.08
C SER A 683 -15.04 24.70 4.93
N ARG A 684 -14.69 23.48 5.29
CA ARG A 684 -13.53 23.17 6.14
C ARG A 684 -12.88 21.88 5.69
N ILE A 685 -11.55 21.83 5.78
CA ILE A 685 -10.75 20.66 5.39
C ILE A 685 -9.78 20.35 6.52
N LYS A 686 -9.77 19.09 6.96
CA LYS A 686 -8.80 18.61 7.96
C LYS A 686 -7.56 18.06 7.27
N VAL A 687 -6.41 18.59 7.66
CA VAL A 687 -5.09 18.18 7.15
C VAL A 687 -4.15 17.88 8.30
N LYS A 688 -3.20 16.98 8.06
CA LYS A 688 -2.09 16.74 8.98
C LYS A 688 -0.85 17.40 8.41
N SER A 689 -0.38 18.45 9.03
CA SER A 689 0.78 19.21 8.57
C SER A 689 1.45 19.99 9.69
N ASN A 690 2.78 20.07 9.63
CA ASN A 690 3.59 20.92 10.50
C ASN A 690 4.13 22.14 9.78
N LYS A 691 4.30 22.04 8.46
CA LYS A 691 4.90 23.05 7.62
C LYS A 691 3.86 23.68 6.71
N GLN A 692 3.76 24.99 6.79
CA GLN A 692 2.97 25.79 5.86
C GLN A 692 3.83 26.20 4.67
N LEU A 693 3.28 26.08 3.47
CA LEU A 693 3.90 26.62 2.27
C LEU A 693 4.06 28.13 2.41
N VAL A 694 5.25 28.61 2.08
CA VAL A 694 5.59 30.03 2.06
C VAL A 694 6.17 30.38 0.69
N ARG A 695 6.17 31.67 0.35
CA ARG A 695 6.83 32.20 -0.85
C ARG A 695 8.35 32.07 -0.75
N ASN A 696 9.05 32.31 -1.87
CA ASN A 696 10.50 32.20 -1.94
C ASN A 696 11.23 33.19 -1.01
N ASP A 697 10.60 34.30 -0.66
CA ASP A 697 11.09 35.31 0.29
C ASP A 697 10.69 35.03 1.76
N ASN A 698 10.15 33.84 2.05
CA ASN A 698 9.58 33.41 3.32
C ASN A 698 8.33 34.20 3.78
N THR A 699 7.72 35.00 2.90
CA THR A 699 6.42 35.61 3.21
C THR A 699 5.27 34.60 3.09
N PRO A 700 4.19 34.77 3.89
CA PRO A 700 3.05 33.84 3.82
C PRO A 700 2.34 33.91 2.46
N ILE A 701 1.84 32.77 2.00
CA ILE A 701 0.91 32.65 0.87
C ILE A 701 -0.32 33.54 1.14
N GLN A 702 -0.80 34.28 0.16
CA GLN A 702 -1.88 35.26 0.32
C GLN A 702 -3.16 34.94 -0.46
N LYS A 703 -3.04 34.36 -1.66
CA LYS A 703 -4.17 34.12 -2.56
C LYS A 703 -4.70 32.68 -2.52
N SER A 704 -4.15 31.82 -1.65
CA SER A 704 -4.78 30.53 -1.39
C SER A 704 -6.19 30.73 -0.82
N LEU A 705 -7.17 30.01 -1.34
CA LEU A 705 -8.57 30.06 -0.89
C LEU A 705 -8.71 29.77 0.63
N PHE A 706 -7.90 28.84 1.12
CA PHE A 706 -7.83 28.47 2.55
C PHE A 706 -6.65 29.18 3.23
N ASP A 707 -6.79 29.38 4.53
CA ASP A 707 -5.83 30.09 5.39
C ASP A 707 -4.50 29.34 5.58
N TYR A 708 -4.51 28.05 5.34
CA TYR A 708 -3.34 27.19 5.46
C TYR A 708 -3.14 26.35 4.20
N VAL A 709 -1.90 26.23 3.72
CA VAL A 709 -1.51 25.35 2.63
C VAL A 709 -0.40 24.45 3.17
N PRO A 710 -0.64 23.13 3.32
CA PRO A 710 0.40 22.21 3.77
C PRO A 710 1.52 22.09 2.74
N GLU A 711 2.78 22.18 3.18
CA GLU A 711 3.96 21.99 2.32
C GLU A 711 4.23 20.48 2.08
N GLU A 712 3.78 19.64 3.00
CA GLU A 712 3.93 18.18 2.88
C GLU A 712 3.05 17.65 1.75
N ASN A 713 3.58 16.68 1.02
CA ASN A 713 2.91 16.04 -0.12
C ASN A 713 2.71 16.95 -1.36
N ILE A 714 3.48 18.01 -1.46
CA ILE A 714 3.58 18.84 -2.67
C ILE A 714 4.93 18.51 -3.35
N ASN A 715 4.90 18.13 -4.63
CA ASN A 715 6.14 17.95 -5.39
C ASN A 715 6.74 19.30 -5.81
N ASP A 716 8.00 19.29 -6.27
CA ASP A 716 8.73 20.53 -6.58
C ASP A 716 8.06 21.35 -7.71
N LEU A 717 7.47 20.70 -8.71
CA LEU A 717 6.72 21.36 -9.77
C LEU A 717 5.45 22.03 -9.21
N GLU A 718 4.63 21.29 -8.48
CA GLU A 718 3.43 21.84 -7.85
C GLU A 718 3.76 22.99 -6.89
N LYS A 719 4.87 22.90 -6.14
CA LYS A 719 5.34 23.98 -5.26
C LYS A 719 5.67 25.24 -6.05
N SER A 720 6.40 25.07 -7.15
CA SER A 720 6.76 26.19 -8.04
C SER A 720 5.52 26.84 -8.65
N VAL A 721 4.56 26.03 -9.11
CA VAL A 721 3.28 26.49 -9.63
C VAL A 721 2.47 27.24 -8.55
N ALA A 722 2.36 26.68 -7.35
CA ALA A 722 1.61 27.31 -6.24
C ALA A 722 2.14 28.71 -5.87
N ILE A 723 3.48 28.83 -5.76
CA ILE A 723 4.15 30.10 -5.46
C ILE A 723 3.91 31.11 -6.59
N TYR A 724 4.07 30.66 -7.84
CA TYR A 724 3.86 31.51 -9.02
C TYR A 724 2.40 31.99 -9.14
N LEU A 725 1.42 31.11 -8.87
CA LEU A 725 0.00 31.50 -8.83
C LEU A 725 -0.27 32.56 -7.76
N ASP A 726 0.37 32.44 -6.61
CA ASP A 726 0.18 33.40 -5.51
C ASP A 726 0.70 34.81 -5.85
N GLU A 727 1.60 34.94 -6.82
CA GLU A 727 2.18 36.19 -7.30
C GLU A 727 1.38 36.85 -8.43
N GLN A 728 0.44 36.13 -9.09
CA GLN A 728 -0.32 36.65 -10.26
C GLN A 728 -1.33 37.76 -9.87
N GLU A 729 -1.22 38.95 -10.44
CA GLU A 729 -2.07 40.11 -10.09
C GLU A 729 -3.56 39.89 -10.42
N LYS A 730 -3.87 39.28 -11.55
CA LYS A 730 -5.23 39.03 -12.04
C LYS A 730 -5.90 37.83 -11.36
N LEU A 731 -5.14 37.00 -10.62
CA LEU A 731 -5.69 35.87 -9.86
C LEU A 731 -6.38 36.37 -8.61
N LEU A 732 -7.61 35.92 -8.39
CA LEU A 732 -8.36 36.21 -7.17
C LEU A 732 -7.99 35.20 -6.06
N TRP A 733 -8.14 33.92 -6.35
CA TRP A 733 -7.79 32.85 -5.44
C TRP A 733 -7.32 31.58 -6.18
N TRP A 734 -6.58 30.73 -5.48
CA TRP A 734 -6.23 29.39 -5.92
C TRP A 734 -6.40 28.38 -4.78
N TYR A 735 -6.59 27.12 -5.17
CA TYR A 735 -6.72 25.99 -4.27
C TYR A 735 -5.97 24.78 -4.83
N ARG A 736 -5.15 24.12 -4.00
CA ARG A 736 -4.55 22.84 -4.35
C ARG A 736 -5.54 21.73 -4.05
N ASN A 737 -6.00 21.08 -5.07
CA ASN A 737 -6.95 19.98 -5.00
C ASN A 737 -6.26 18.71 -4.48
N MET A 738 -6.80 18.09 -3.43
CA MET A 738 -6.21 16.89 -2.83
C MET A 738 -6.73 15.63 -3.53
N SER A 739 -5.82 14.85 -4.11
CA SER A 739 -6.17 13.62 -4.79
C SER A 739 -6.91 12.65 -3.86
N ARG A 740 -7.95 11.98 -4.38
CA ARG A 740 -8.82 11.00 -3.72
C ARG A 740 -9.83 11.53 -2.69
N GLN A 741 -9.76 12.79 -2.30
CA GLN A 741 -10.70 13.37 -1.33
C GLN A 741 -11.59 14.44 -1.95
N ASP A 742 -11.05 15.23 -2.88
CA ASP A 742 -11.68 16.42 -3.40
C ASP A 742 -12.29 16.25 -4.81
N TYR A 743 -12.29 17.34 -5.57
CA TYR A 743 -12.85 17.39 -6.90
C TYR A 743 -12.18 16.41 -7.87
N HIS A 744 -13.01 15.67 -8.59
CA HIS A 744 -12.55 14.73 -9.62
C HIS A 744 -13.54 14.65 -10.79
N ILE A 745 -13.01 14.27 -11.94
CA ILE A 745 -13.79 14.03 -13.15
C ILE A 745 -13.70 12.54 -13.50
N GLN A 746 -14.85 11.90 -13.70
CA GLN A 746 -14.93 10.57 -14.27
C GLN A 746 -15.08 10.69 -15.79
N GLY A 747 -14.08 10.24 -16.55
CA GLY A 747 -14.16 10.09 -18.00
C GLY A 747 -14.47 8.63 -18.39
N TRP A 748 -14.10 8.26 -19.62
CA TRP A 748 -14.39 6.94 -20.20
C TRP A 748 -13.39 5.82 -19.82
N LYS A 749 -12.41 6.11 -18.94
CA LYS A 749 -11.55 5.07 -18.34
C LYS A 749 -11.96 4.79 -16.89
N PRO A 750 -11.62 3.62 -16.32
CA PRO A 750 -11.98 3.27 -14.93
C PRO A 750 -11.49 4.28 -13.89
N ASN A 751 -10.31 4.88 -14.11
CA ASN A 751 -9.68 5.78 -13.17
C ASN A 751 -10.26 7.20 -13.27
N LYS A 752 -10.59 7.80 -12.11
CA LYS A 752 -10.99 9.20 -12.01
C LYS A 752 -9.80 10.12 -12.19
N ILE A 753 -10.02 11.27 -12.78
CA ILE A 753 -9.03 12.34 -12.94
C ILE A 753 -9.17 13.29 -11.76
N TYR A 754 -8.09 13.49 -11.00
CA TYR A 754 -8.00 14.47 -9.91
C TYR A 754 -7.07 15.59 -10.36
N PRO A 755 -7.58 16.74 -10.79
CA PRO A 755 -6.74 17.88 -11.14
C PRO A 755 -5.91 18.34 -9.95
N ASP A 756 -4.75 18.96 -10.19
CA ASP A 756 -3.86 19.40 -9.11
C ASP A 756 -4.31 20.76 -8.53
N PHE A 757 -4.77 21.70 -9.37
CA PHE A 757 -5.14 23.03 -8.94
C PHE A 757 -6.50 23.48 -9.46
N LEU A 758 -7.18 24.26 -8.62
CA LEU A 758 -8.34 25.07 -8.98
C LEU A 758 -7.95 26.53 -8.74
N LEU A 759 -8.22 27.39 -9.69
CA LEU A 759 -7.93 28.83 -9.57
C LEU A 759 -9.02 29.66 -10.23
N ALA A 760 -9.16 30.89 -9.79
CA ALA A 760 -10.15 31.80 -10.33
C ALA A 760 -9.57 33.21 -10.58
N ASP A 761 -9.90 33.77 -11.74
CA ASP A 761 -9.51 35.13 -12.09
C ASP A 761 -10.35 36.16 -11.34
N LYS A 762 -9.85 37.40 -11.28
CA LYS A 762 -10.55 38.53 -10.68
C LYS A 762 -11.40 39.23 -11.71
N GLN A 763 -12.68 39.35 -11.46
CA GLN A 763 -13.57 40.13 -12.30
C GLN A 763 -13.41 41.65 -12.05
N GLU A 764 -13.04 42.44 -13.06
CA GLU A 764 -12.70 43.88 -12.90
C GLU A 764 -13.85 44.75 -12.38
N SER A 765 -15.11 44.38 -12.64
CA SER A 765 -16.28 45.16 -12.29
C SER A 765 -17.01 44.79 -11.02
N LYS A 766 -16.64 43.66 -10.41
CA LYS A 766 -17.28 43.08 -9.21
C LYS A 766 -16.24 42.53 -8.28
N ASP A 767 -16.51 42.57 -7.00
CA ASP A 767 -15.72 41.86 -5.97
C ASP A 767 -16.06 40.36 -6.00
N ASP A 768 -15.93 39.73 -7.19
CA ASP A 768 -16.28 38.34 -7.52
C ASP A 768 -15.24 37.77 -8.52
N TYR A 769 -15.34 36.47 -8.80
CA TYR A 769 -14.49 35.79 -9.78
C TYR A 769 -15.23 35.60 -11.11
N GLY A 770 -14.49 35.53 -12.20
CA GLY A 770 -15.03 35.31 -13.55
C GLY A 770 -14.94 33.87 -13.97
N THR A 771 -13.77 33.42 -14.32
CA THR A 771 -13.53 32.05 -14.81
C THR A 771 -12.86 31.20 -13.73
N VAL A 772 -13.30 29.93 -13.57
CA VAL A 772 -12.63 28.93 -12.77
C VAL A 772 -11.79 28.02 -13.68
N TYR A 773 -10.50 28.04 -13.48
CA TYR A 773 -9.56 27.20 -14.20
C TYR A 773 -9.23 25.94 -13.39
N VAL A 774 -9.27 24.79 -14.05
CA VAL A 774 -8.98 23.47 -13.50
C VAL A 774 -7.70 22.98 -14.16
N LEU A 775 -6.61 22.93 -13.40
CA LEU A 775 -5.28 22.61 -13.94
C LEU A 775 -4.76 21.26 -13.44
N GLU A 776 -4.18 20.50 -14.36
CA GLU A 776 -3.37 19.31 -14.10
C GLU A 776 -1.93 19.60 -14.49
N THR A 777 -0.95 19.35 -13.61
CA THR A 777 0.47 19.56 -13.86
C THR A 777 1.17 18.27 -14.23
N LYS A 778 2.10 18.28 -15.19
CA LYS A 778 2.82 17.10 -15.65
C LYS A 778 4.32 17.36 -15.87
N GLY A 779 5.16 16.49 -15.31
CA GLY A 779 6.58 16.46 -15.67
C GLY A 779 6.81 16.08 -17.14
N ILE A 780 7.90 16.57 -17.75
CA ILE A 780 8.23 16.35 -19.17
C ILE A 780 8.28 14.85 -19.53
N HIS A 781 8.79 14.02 -18.64
CA HIS A 781 8.95 12.57 -18.82
C HIS A 781 7.63 11.79 -18.74
N LEU A 782 6.52 12.44 -18.39
CA LEU A 782 5.19 11.84 -18.26
C LEU A 782 4.28 12.08 -19.48
N LYS A 783 4.83 12.44 -20.65
CA LYS A 783 4.08 12.53 -21.92
C LYS A 783 3.77 11.11 -22.43
N ASN A 784 2.70 10.51 -21.91
CA ASN A 784 2.26 9.15 -22.22
C ASN A 784 0.75 9.10 -22.56
N GLU A 785 0.22 7.90 -22.81
CA GLU A 785 -1.20 7.71 -23.16
C GLU A 785 -2.16 8.17 -22.05
N ASP A 786 -1.77 8.11 -20.77
CA ASP A 786 -2.59 8.61 -19.67
C ASP A 786 -2.70 10.15 -19.70
N THR A 787 -1.61 10.82 -20.01
CA THR A 787 -1.60 12.29 -20.17
C THR A 787 -2.48 12.72 -21.34
N LYS A 788 -2.38 12.00 -22.48
CA LYS A 788 -3.24 12.26 -23.64
C LYS A 788 -4.71 12.07 -23.29
N TYR A 789 -5.06 11.01 -22.60
CA TYR A 789 -6.43 10.78 -22.11
C TYR A 789 -6.95 11.94 -21.25
N LYS A 790 -6.14 12.47 -20.32
CA LYS A 790 -6.54 13.63 -19.50
C LYS A 790 -6.77 14.88 -20.34
N GLN A 791 -5.89 15.11 -21.32
CA GLN A 791 -6.07 16.23 -22.28
C GLN A 791 -7.37 16.09 -23.09
N ASP A 792 -7.68 14.87 -23.58
CA ASP A 792 -8.89 14.62 -24.36
C ASP A 792 -10.17 14.82 -23.53
N VAL A 793 -10.17 14.37 -22.26
CA VAL A 793 -11.31 14.60 -21.33
C VAL A 793 -11.45 16.09 -21.02
N PHE A 794 -10.37 16.81 -20.75
CA PHE A 794 -10.39 18.23 -20.46
C PHE A 794 -10.85 19.06 -21.68
N ALA A 795 -10.39 18.70 -22.88
CA ALA A 795 -10.87 19.31 -24.13
C ALA A 795 -12.38 19.13 -24.29
N LEU A 796 -12.90 17.95 -23.98
CA LEU A 796 -14.33 17.66 -24.01
C LEU A 796 -15.11 18.46 -22.94
N CYS A 797 -14.57 18.59 -21.72
CA CYS A 797 -15.15 19.44 -20.67
C CYS A 797 -15.26 20.89 -21.14
N ASN A 798 -14.20 21.41 -21.78
CA ASN A 798 -14.21 22.78 -22.36
C ASN A 798 -15.24 22.93 -23.47
N GLU A 799 -15.31 21.97 -24.40
CA GLU A 799 -16.30 21.99 -25.49
C GLU A 799 -17.74 22.00 -24.98
N LEU A 800 -18.02 21.17 -23.99
CA LEU A 800 -19.37 21.05 -23.41
C LEU A 800 -19.70 22.21 -22.48
N GLY A 801 -18.73 22.75 -21.76
CA GLY A 801 -18.88 23.93 -20.90
C GLY A 801 -19.15 25.20 -21.66
N ALA A 802 -18.42 25.45 -22.74
CA ALA A 802 -18.55 26.65 -23.59
C ALA A 802 -19.96 26.82 -24.21
N LYS A 803 -20.77 25.77 -24.28
CA LYS A 803 -22.12 25.76 -24.84
C LYS A 803 -23.22 26.06 -23.81
N LYS A 804 -22.88 26.36 -22.55
CA LYS A 804 -23.83 26.42 -21.44
C LYS A 804 -23.81 27.78 -20.74
N ALA A 805 -25.02 28.34 -20.56
CA ALA A 805 -25.25 29.41 -19.61
C ALA A 805 -25.61 28.74 -18.25
N TRP A 806 -24.64 28.64 -17.35
CA TRP A 806 -24.81 27.94 -16.07
C TRP A 806 -25.91 28.55 -15.19
N LYS A 807 -26.09 29.87 -15.28
CA LYS A 807 -27.15 30.60 -14.57
C LYS A 807 -28.56 30.26 -15.02
N GLU A 808 -28.73 29.81 -16.27
CA GLU A 808 -30.04 29.39 -16.79
C GLU A 808 -30.48 28.04 -16.22
N LEU A 809 -29.59 27.27 -15.61
CA LEU A 809 -29.92 25.97 -15.02
C LEU A 809 -30.57 26.13 -13.65
N PHE A 810 -30.11 27.08 -12.83
CA PHE A 810 -30.67 27.44 -11.52
C PHE A 810 -30.25 28.84 -11.17
N ASP A 811 -31.18 29.69 -10.68
CA ASP A 811 -30.92 31.08 -10.28
C ASP A 811 -29.81 31.24 -9.21
N GLU A 812 -29.50 30.18 -8.47
CA GLU A 812 -28.53 30.16 -7.38
C GLU A 812 -27.10 29.92 -7.83
N PHE A 813 -26.86 29.41 -9.06
CA PHE A 813 -25.52 29.26 -9.58
C PHE A 813 -24.98 30.56 -10.13
N PRO A 814 -23.78 30.98 -9.72
CA PRO A 814 -23.13 32.12 -10.32
C PRO A 814 -22.81 31.82 -11.79
N ASP A 815 -22.91 32.88 -12.64
CA ASP A 815 -22.59 32.80 -14.07
C ASP A 815 -21.08 32.86 -14.27
N HIS A 816 -20.41 31.71 -14.02
CA HIS A 816 -18.97 31.57 -14.16
C HIS A 816 -18.64 30.63 -15.31
N ASP A 817 -17.56 30.94 -16.03
CA ASP A 817 -16.98 30.03 -17.01
C ASP A 817 -16.01 29.05 -16.35
N PHE A 818 -15.85 27.89 -16.98
CA PHE A 818 -14.90 26.85 -16.55
C PHE A 818 -13.94 26.52 -17.70
N GLN A 819 -12.64 26.47 -17.37
CA GLN A 819 -11.60 26.07 -18.32
C GLN A 819 -10.72 24.97 -17.71
N PHE A 820 -10.52 23.88 -18.47
CA PHE A 820 -9.75 22.72 -18.04
C PHE A 820 -8.48 22.62 -18.87
N GLN A 821 -7.32 22.48 -18.23
CA GLN A 821 -6.03 22.43 -18.93
C GLN A 821 -5.02 21.52 -18.26
N VAL A 822 -4.26 20.79 -19.09
CA VAL A 822 -3.04 20.08 -18.67
C VAL A 822 -1.85 20.97 -19.02
N VAL A 823 -1.00 21.26 -18.05
CA VAL A 823 0.20 22.08 -18.21
C VAL A 823 1.46 21.26 -17.94
N PHE A 824 2.47 21.40 -18.81
CA PHE A 824 3.72 20.67 -18.69
C PHE A 824 4.80 21.50 -18.03
N GLU A 825 5.76 20.82 -17.41
CA GLU A 825 6.89 21.41 -16.68
C GLU A 825 7.71 22.40 -17.53
N ASP A 826 7.77 22.20 -18.84
CA ASP A 826 8.51 23.07 -19.77
C ASP A 826 7.71 24.30 -20.25
N GLU A 827 6.40 24.37 -20.03
CA GLU A 827 5.54 25.45 -20.58
C GLU A 827 4.56 26.05 -19.56
N TRP A 828 4.51 25.56 -18.33
CA TRP A 828 3.46 25.92 -17.36
C TRP A 828 3.39 27.43 -17.06
N GLN A 829 4.54 28.13 -16.97
CA GLN A 829 4.54 29.58 -16.73
C GLN A 829 3.91 30.36 -17.89
N THR A 830 4.27 29.97 -19.11
CA THR A 830 3.71 30.58 -20.32
C THR A 830 2.21 30.35 -20.38
N LYS A 831 1.77 29.12 -20.11
CA LYS A 831 0.36 28.75 -20.12
C LYS A 831 -0.45 29.46 -19.02
N ILE A 832 0.07 29.56 -17.81
CA ILE A 832 -0.61 30.31 -16.74
C ILE A 832 -0.70 31.80 -17.12
N ASN A 833 0.34 32.38 -17.71
CA ASN A 833 0.27 33.80 -18.20
C ASN A 833 -0.77 33.97 -19.31
N GLU A 834 -0.86 33.03 -20.26
CA GLU A 834 -1.90 33.06 -21.30
C GLU A 834 -3.31 32.98 -20.70
N LEU A 835 -3.53 32.18 -19.67
CA LEU A 835 -4.83 32.06 -18.98
C LEU A 835 -5.19 33.32 -18.19
N MET A 836 -4.17 34.03 -17.67
CA MET A 836 -4.34 35.26 -16.90
C MET A 836 -4.23 36.53 -17.76
N ALA A 837 -3.97 36.42 -19.09
CA ALA A 837 -3.88 37.59 -19.99
C ALA A 837 -5.25 38.17 -20.26
#